data_8e5f8306a3274ef652d84c74e9baf830
#
_entry.id   8e5f8306a3274ef652d84c74e9baf830
#
_cell.length_a   1.000
_cell.length_b   1.000
_cell.length_c   1.000
_cell.angle_alpha   90.00
_cell.angle_beta   90.00
_cell.angle_gamma   90.00
#
_symmetry.space_group_name_H-M   'P 1'
#
loop_
_entity.id
_entity.type
_entity.pdbx_description
1 polymer ?
#
loop_
_entity_poly.entity_id
_entity_poly.type
_entity_poly.pdbx_seq_one_letter_code
_entity_poly.pdbx_strand_id
1 'polypeptide(L)'
;MTLIQTFHGTASNGTPLTAVYAEQPAAAAAFALVFPGSDLPRFVHWGRPLTAPETVINTFDALAPQRVSGALDYTAWPSVLPTQSEAWSGSDRFDVRRDGVELFCKFQVTAIEAETVAAGKTYTMAEKDGYPSWSVASEPKQTPTVTVTAEDVEQCVKLTWTCELDETGLIRQHAEVTNTGEGRLEIGKIELAFTVPADANEILTTTGHHLRERSPQRQDFTIGRFAKSSMIGRPDFDATLLLSVGEHGFGFTHGNVYSAHVAWSGNSVLSAERLPYTTGVIGGGEVLFGGEVGLEHGESYTTPWLVGSYGEGLNEVASRFHGYIRRVHRDWLVDHGIAPKPRPVILNTWEAVYFNHDYDTLTALADKAVESGVERFVVDDGWFGARRDDTAGLGDWQISQDVWPDGDKSLKALADYVHGKGLEFGLWFEPEMVNPDSDMFRNHPDWVLKPTAGRLPMQGRTQQVVDLTNPDAYDYIYGAMDKLVGELGIDYIKWDHNKLVTEEVSPLTGRPAAHAQTLAVYRIFTDLKAAHPGLEIESCSSGGGRIDLGILSIADRVWASDCVDPVERADIQRYTSLLVPPEMIGEHVGASPAHSTHRATSQEMRMATAFFGHMGIEWNLLKEPQEDIDKLAEWTAEFKKHREWFAVDTVVHSDAADPAVRVDGCVMPNKAAAIYRFTQLTTSQTYPAAPVKLPGLDPDAVYEVSPLDVSLDLAKQDIGNGQSPLGWWTADGVKMTGRALATYGIRPPAIHPAQAVLFKVVRV
;
A
#
# COMPACT_ATOMS: atom_id res chain seq x y z
N MET A 1 -11.59 15.05 -26.23
CA MET A 1 -11.23 13.75 -26.86
C MET A 1 -12.15 12.70 -26.27
N THR A 2 -12.58 11.74 -27.07
CA THR A 2 -13.39 10.61 -26.58
C THR A 2 -12.44 9.68 -25.85
N LEU A 3 -12.62 9.49 -24.54
CA LEU A 3 -11.73 8.67 -23.69
C LEU A 3 -11.91 7.16 -23.91
N ILE A 4 -13.02 6.76 -24.57
CA ILE A 4 -13.32 5.37 -24.88
C ILE A 4 -13.86 5.27 -26.31
N GLN A 5 -13.43 4.26 -27.07
CA GLN A 5 -13.80 4.04 -28.45
C GLN A 5 -14.06 2.55 -28.68
N THR A 6 -15.05 2.24 -29.54
CA THR A 6 -15.39 0.88 -29.93
C THR A 6 -15.18 0.70 -31.43
N PHE A 7 -14.55 -0.40 -31.81
CA PHE A 7 -14.27 -0.77 -33.20
C PHE A 7 -14.83 -2.16 -33.49
N HIS A 8 -15.19 -2.40 -34.75
CA HIS A 8 -15.69 -3.69 -35.21
C HIS A 8 -14.89 -4.17 -36.43
N GLY A 9 -14.68 -5.45 -36.50
CA GLY A 9 -13.96 -6.08 -37.61
C GLY A 9 -14.15 -7.58 -37.67
N THR A 10 -13.32 -8.24 -38.43
CA THR A 10 -13.37 -9.69 -38.60
C THR A 10 -11.94 -10.22 -38.65
N ALA A 11 -11.65 -11.24 -37.84
CA ALA A 11 -10.38 -11.95 -37.90
C ALA A 11 -10.17 -12.68 -39.23
N SER A 12 -8.94 -13.01 -39.57
CA SER A 12 -8.57 -13.75 -40.80
C SER A 12 -9.26 -15.11 -40.92
N ASN A 13 -9.66 -15.71 -39.80
CA ASN A 13 -10.42 -16.96 -39.74
C ASN A 13 -11.94 -16.77 -39.87
N GLY A 14 -12.43 -15.54 -40.04
CA GLY A 14 -13.85 -15.21 -40.18
C GLY A 14 -14.59 -14.92 -38.86
N THR A 15 -13.92 -14.96 -37.70
CA THR A 15 -14.53 -14.65 -36.41
C THR A 15 -14.83 -13.14 -36.32
N PRO A 16 -16.07 -12.72 -35.98
CA PRO A 16 -16.38 -11.32 -35.71
C PRO A 16 -15.58 -10.83 -34.47
N LEU A 17 -15.05 -9.62 -34.56
CA LEU A 17 -14.30 -8.99 -33.47
C LEU A 17 -14.94 -7.66 -33.08
N THR A 18 -15.12 -7.46 -31.78
CA THR A 18 -15.39 -6.14 -31.18
C THR A 18 -14.18 -5.73 -30.37
N ALA A 19 -13.67 -4.53 -30.57
CA ALA A 19 -12.58 -3.98 -29.79
C ALA A 19 -13.03 -2.75 -29.02
N VAL A 20 -12.58 -2.63 -27.77
CA VAL A 20 -12.76 -1.43 -26.95
C VAL A 20 -11.39 -0.90 -26.57
N TYR A 21 -11.14 0.37 -26.90
CA TYR A 21 -9.94 1.11 -26.55
C TYR A 21 -10.31 2.22 -25.58
N ALA A 22 -9.59 2.31 -24.48
CA ALA A 22 -9.74 3.36 -23.48
C ALA A 22 -8.39 4.05 -23.22
N GLU A 23 -8.39 5.37 -23.06
CA GLU A 23 -7.20 6.15 -22.78
C GLU A 23 -7.42 7.26 -21.74
N GLN A 24 -6.38 7.52 -20.95
CA GLN A 24 -6.24 8.69 -20.07
C GLN A 24 -5.02 9.48 -20.53
N PRO A 25 -5.20 10.48 -21.39
CA PRO A 25 -4.08 11.23 -22.00
C PRO A 25 -3.19 11.92 -20.97
N ALA A 26 -3.79 12.48 -19.89
CA ALA A 26 -3.06 13.17 -18.84
C ALA A 26 -2.11 12.23 -18.07
N ALA A 27 -2.49 10.96 -17.92
CA ALA A 27 -1.68 9.91 -17.29
C ALA A 27 -0.80 9.15 -18.30
N ALA A 28 -0.88 9.47 -19.58
CA ALA A 28 -0.23 8.73 -20.67
C ALA A 28 -0.46 7.21 -20.55
N ALA A 29 -1.71 6.80 -20.30
CA ALA A 29 -2.12 5.42 -20.09
C ALA A 29 -3.30 5.05 -20.97
N ALA A 30 -3.33 3.79 -21.42
CA ALA A 30 -4.41 3.23 -22.21
C ALA A 30 -4.50 1.71 -22.01
N PHE A 31 -5.68 1.16 -22.34
CA PHE A 31 -5.81 -0.27 -22.58
C PHE A 31 -6.64 -0.56 -23.81
N ALA A 32 -6.48 -1.75 -24.37
CA ALA A 32 -7.26 -2.26 -25.47
C ALA A 32 -7.74 -3.70 -25.18
N LEU A 33 -9.04 -3.89 -25.30
CA LEU A 33 -9.72 -5.17 -25.15
C LEU A 33 -10.25 -5.63 -26.51
N VAL A 34 -10.16 -6.94 -26.78
CA VAL A 34 -10.81 -7.54 -27.94
C VAL A 34 -11.72 -8.69 -27.51
N PHE A 35 -12.91 -8.72 -28.06
CA PHE A 35 -13.94 -9.74 -27.85
C PHE A 35 -14.05 -10.57 -29.14
N PRO A 36 -13.54 -11.81 -29.16
CA PRO A 36 -13.73 -12.71 -30.31
C PRO A 36 -15.12 -13.36 -30.24
N GLY A 37 -16.00 -13.01 -31.17
CA GLY A 37 -17.39 -13.50 -31.15
C GLY A 37 -18.09 -13.10 -29.86
N SER A 38 -18.56 -14.10 -29.11
CA SER A 38 -19.19 -13.96 -27.79
C SER A 38 -18.26 -14.39 -26.64
N ASP A 39 -16.98 -14.61 -26.87
CA ASP A 39 -16.03 -14.98 -25.82
C ASP A 39 -15.74 -13.79 -24.88
N LEU A 40 -15.25 -14.09 -23.67
CA LEU A 40 -14.77 -13.08 -22.72
C LEU A 40 -13.66 -12.20 -23.32
N PRO A 41 -13.49 -10.94 -22.86
CA PRO A 41 -12.50 -10.02 -23.41
C PRO A 41 -11.05 -10.47 -23.14
N ARG A 42 -10.16 -10.03 -24.00
CA ARG A 42 -8.71 -10.26 -23.93
C ARG A 42 -7.98 -8.96 -23.96
N PHE A 43 -7.07 -8.72 -23.01
CA PHE A 43 -6.16 -7.58 -23.09
C PHE A 43 -5.18 -7.81 -24.25
N VAL A 44 -5.22 -6.93 -25.25
CA VAL A 44 -4.26 -6.92 -26.37
C VAL A 44 -3.16 -5.90 -26.13
N HIS A 45 -3.48 -4.85 -25.41
CA HIS A 45 -2.56 -3.80 -25.03
C HIS A 45 -2.97 -3.19 -23.69
N TRP A 46 -2.00 -2.86 -22.87
CA TRP A 46 -2.13 -1.94 -21.75
C TRP A 46 -0.77 -1.29 -21.48
N GLY A 47 -0.77 0.05 -21.39
CA GLY A 47 0.47 0.83 -21.32
C GLY A 47 0.30 2.22 -21.87
N ARG A 48 1.26 2.68 -22.69
CA ARG A 48 1.19 3.99 -23.38
C ARG A 48 0.02 4.05 -24.38
N PRO A 49 -0.61 5.23 -24.58
CA PRO A 49 -1.62 5.39 -25.63
C PRO A 49 -1.13 5.00 -27.02
N LEU A 50 -2.02 4.35 -27.77
CA LEU A 50 -1.77 4.00 -29.17
C LEU A 50 -2.03 5.18 -30.10
N THR A 51 -1.17 5.40 -31.10
CA THR A 51 -1.35 6.47 -32.09
C THR A 51 -2.46 6.18 -33.10
N ALA A 52 -2.79 4.90 -33.28
CA ALA A 52 -3.82 4.42 -34.24
C ALA A 52 -4.64 3.29 -33.54
N PRO A 53 -5.54 3.62 -32.58
CA PRO A 53 -6.26 2.62 -31.81
C PRO A 53 -7.20 1.73 -32.63
N GLU A 54 -7.65 2.17 -33.79
CA GLU A 54 -8.43 1.37 -34.74
C GLU A 54 -7.68 0.13 -35.25
N THR A 55 -6.36 0.09 -35.12
CA THR A 55 -5.54 -1.06 -35.55
C THR A 55 -5.52 -2.21 -34.55
N VAL A 56 -6.15 -2.07 -33.38
CA VAL A 56 -6.19 -3.09 -32.32
C VAL A 56 -6.76 -4.42 -32.81
N ILE A 57 -7.75 -4.38 -33.69
CA ILE A 57 -8.32 -5.58 -34.33
C ILE A 57 -7.24 -6.32 -35.14
N ASN A 58 -6.49 -5.60 -35.95
CA ASN A 58 -5.41 -6.19 -36.76
C ASN A 58 -4.28 -6.71 -35.86
N THR A 59 -3.98 -5.99 -34.78
CA THR A 59 -2.98 -6.41 -33.78
C THR A 59 -3.38 -7.74 -33.13
N PHE A 60 -4.63 -7.88 -32.73
CA PHE A 60 -5.14 -9.13 -32.17
C PHE A 60 -5.02 -10.28 -33.15
N ASP A 61 -5.46 -10.09 -34.40
CA ASP A 61 -5.43 -11.11 -35.43
C ASP A 61 -4.00 -11.54 -35.79
N ALA A 62 -3.06 -10.58 -35.82
CA ALA A 62 -1.65 -10.83 -36.10
C ALA A 62 -0.92 -11.57 -34.97
N LEU A 63 -1.37 -11.42 -33.72
CA LEU A 63 -0.77 -12.03 -32.52
C LEU A 63 -1.50 -13.33 -32.10
N ALA A 64 -2.64 -13.63 -32.69
CA ALA A 64 -3.43 -14.82 -32.33
C ALA A 64 -2.60 -16.10 -32.52
N PRO A 65 -2.54 -17.02 -31.54
CA PRO A 65 -1.81 -18.25 -31.65
C PRO A 65 -2.33 -19.12 -32.80
N GLN A 66 -1.43 -19.70 -33.58
CA GLN A 66 -1.79 -20.64 -34.63
C GLN A 66 -2.10 -22.02 -34.06
N ARG A 67 -3.01 -22.76 -34.69
CA ARG A 67 -3.21 -24.18 -34.42
C ARG A 67 -1.91 -24.94 -34.69
N VAL A 68 -1.48 -25.74 -33.72
CA VAL A 68 -0.27 -26.57 -33.81
C VAL A 68 -0.56 -28.01 -33.46
N SER A 69 0.24 -28.93 -34.00
CA SER A 69 0.15 -30.33 -33.62
C SER A 69 0.60 -30.53 -32.15
N GLY A 70 -0.13 -31.37 -31.43
CA GLY A 70 0.20 -31.68 -30.02
C GLY A 70 -0.42 -30.76 -28.97
N ALA A 71 -1.26 -29.80 -29.41
CA ALA A 71 -2.08 -28.96 -28.56
C ALA A 71 -3.57 -29.17 -28.85
N LEU A 72 -4.43 -28.43 -28.16
CA LEU A 72 -5.85 -28.36 -28.49
C LEU A 72 -6.05 -27.77 -29.89
N ASP A 73 -7.14 -28.11 -30.57
CA ASP A 73 -7.47 -27.60 -31.88
C ASP A 73 -7.65 -26.07 -31.92
N TYR A 74 -7.96 -25.49 -30.80
CA TYR A 74 -8.02 -24.06 -30.57
C TYR A 74 -7.05 -23.68 -29.46
N THR A 75 -6.16 -22.74 -29.74
CA THR A 75 -5.24 -22.15 -28.75
C THR A 75 -5.63 -20.70 -28.59
N ALA A 76 -6.14 -20.33 -27.45
CA ALA A 76 -6.62 -18.98 -27.23
C ALA A 76 -5.52 -18.03 -26.74
N TRP A 77 -5.60 -16.78 -27.14
CA TRP A 77 -5.08 -15.68 -26.34
C TRP A 77 -5.82 -15.64 -25.01
N PRO A 78 -5.14 -15.58 -23.84
CA PRO A 78 -5.83 -15.68 -22.54
C PRO A 78 -6.85 -14.54 -22.36
N SER A 79 -8.04 -14.88 -21.87
CA SER A 79 -9.05 -13.89 -21.48
C SER A 79 -8.70 -13.22 -20.15
N VAL A 80 -9.54 -12.30 -19.70
CA VAL A 80 -9.44 -11.69 -18.36
C VAL A 80 -9.68 -12.68 -17.23
N LEU A 81 -10.30 -13.83 -17.54
CA LEU A 81 -10.55 -14.96 -16.64
C LEU A 81 -10.28 -16.27 -17.39
N PRO A 82 -8.99 -16.67 -17.55
CA PRO A 82 -8.63 -17.86 -18.34
C PRO A 82 -9.15 -19.15 -17.70
N THR A 83 -9.94 -19.91 -18.43
CA THR A 83 -10.51 -21.19 -18.01
C THR A 83 -10.20 -22.32 -18.97
N GLN A 84 -10.32 -23.58 -18.52
CA GLN A 84 -10.16 -24.74 -19.39
C GLN A 84 -11.16 -24.74 -20.54
N SER A 85 -12.37 -24.26 -20.30
CA SER A 85 -13.44 -24.14 -21.32
C SER A 85 -13.09 -23.14 -22.43
N GLU A 86 -12.10 -22.28 -22.21
CA GLU A 86 -11.51 -21.35 -23.20
C GLU A 86 -10.15 -21.84 -23.73
N ALA A 87 -9.84 -23.13 -23.59
CA ALA A 87 -8.57 -23.73 -24.00
C ALA A 87 -7.35 -23.26 -23.21
N TRP A 88 -7.53 -22.69 -22.01
CA TRP A 88 -6.41 -22.42 -21.11
C TRP A 88 -5.89 -23.74 -20.51
N SER A 89 -4.62 -24.05 -20.70
CA SER A 89 -3.97 -25.27 -20.20
C SER A 89 -3.09 -25.04 -18.97
N GLY A 90 -3.13 -23.82 -18.40
CA GLY A 90 -2.44 -23.45 -17.16
C GLY A 90 -3.28 -23.76 -15.92
N SER A 91 -2.89 -23.11 -14.82
CA SER A 91 -3.64 -23.21 -13.58
C SER A 91 -5.05 -22.67 -13.76
N ASP A 92 -6.03 -23.40 -13.30
CA ASP A 92 -7.42 -22.94 -13.35
C ASP A 92 -7.59 -21.67 -12.49
N ARG A 93 -8.35 -20.70 -13.01
CA ARG A 93 -8.57 -19.39 -12.38
C ARG A 93 -10.03 -19.15 -11.99
N PHE A 94 -10.91 -20.11 -12.30
CA PHE A 94 -12.31 -20.06 -11.95
C PHE A 94 -12.77 -21.43 -11.44
N ASP A 95 -12.95 -21.56 -10.12
CA ASP A 95 -13.40 -22.77 -9.44
C ASP A 95 -14.75 -22.44 -8.75
N VAL A 96 -15.82 -23.01 -9.27
CA VAL A 96 -17.15 -22.93 -8.66
C VAL A 96 -17.79 -24.31 -8.66
N ARG A 97 -18.53 -24.64 -7.61
CA ARG A 97 -19.14 -25.96 -7.40
C ARG A 97 -20.61 -25.84 -7.06
N ARG A 98 -21.41 -26.76 -7.57
CA ARG A 98 -22.79 -26.93 -7.15
C ARG A 98 -22.97 -28.33 -6.58
N ASP A 99 -23.51 -28.42 -5.37
CA ASP A 99 -23.65 -29.68 -4.63
C ASP A 99 -22.34 -30.51 -4.54
N GLY A 100 -21.19 -29.81 -4.40
CA GLY A 100 -19.86 -30.40 -4.33
C GLY A 100 -19.28 -30.86 -5.67
N VAL A 101 -19.97 -30.59 -6.81
CA VAL A 101 -19.51 -30.95 -8.16
C VAL A 101 -18.95 -29.71 -8.85
N GLU A 102 -17.73 -29.82 -9.39
CA GLU A 102 -17.04 -28.79 -10.18
C GLU A 102 -17.86 -28.43 -11.43
N LEU A 103 -18.01 -27.13 -11.70
CA LEU A 103 -18.65 -26.63 -12.91
C LEU A 103 -17.60 -26.06 -13.86
N PHE A 104 -17.55 -26.56 -15.09
CA PHE A 104 -16.68 -26.04 -16.15
C PHE A 104 -17.44 -25.02 -16.99
N CYS A 105 -17.50 -23.80 -16.47
CA CYS A 105 -18.25 -22.73 -17.13
C CYS A 105 -17.60 -22.28 -18.44
N LYS A 106 -18.42 -22.11 -19.47
CA LYS A 106 -18.08 -21.49 -20.75
C LYS A 106 -18.97 -20.27 -20.97
N PHE A 107 -18.49 -19.15 -20.49
CA PHE A 107 -19.23 -17.90 -20.56
C PHE A 107 -19.43 -17.41 -21.99
N GLN A 108 -20.65 -16.94 -22.28
CA GLN A 108 -21.01 -16.24 -23.51
C GLN A 108 -21.36 -14.80 -23.16
N VAL A 109 -20.67 -13.85 -23.75
CA VAL A 109 -20.94 -12.41 -23.57
C VAL A 109 -22.31 -12.08 -24.18
N THR A 110 -23.18 -11.53 -23.36
CA THR A 110 -24.52 -11.11 -23.72
C THR A 110 -24.68 -9.59 -23.86
N ALA A 111 -23.81 -8.82 -23.15
CA ALA A 111 -23.77 -7.36 -23.27
C ALA A 111 -22.35 -6.81 -23.02
N ILE A 112 -22.03 -5.75 -23.74
CA ILE A 112 -20.82 -4.95 -23.57
C ILE A 112 -21.27 -3.49 -23.44
N GLU A 113 -21.01 -2.88 -22.30
CA GLU A 113 -21.24 -1.47 -22.04
C GLU A 113 -19.88 -0.79 -21.92
N ALA A 114 -19.61 0.16 -22.83
CA ALA A 114 -18.36 0.90 -22.86
C ALA A 114 -18.70 2.39 -22.78
N GLU A 115 -18.50 2.98 -21.63
CA GLU A 115 -18.90 4.34 -21.35
C GLU A 115 -17.85 5.10 -20.54
N THR A 116 -18.05 6.41 -20.45
CA THR A 116 -17.25 7.26 -19.55
C THR A 116 -18.12 7.66 -18.38
N VAL A 117 -17.83 7.09 -17.23
CA VAL A 117 -18.56 7.34 -15.98
C VAL A 117 -17.98 8.53 -15.26
N ALA A 118 -18.83 9.42 -14.76
CA ALA A 118 -18.38 10.53 -13.90
C ALA A 118 -17.87 9.99 -12.56
N ALA A 119 -16.58 10.09 -12.32
CA ALA A 119 -15.94 9.64 -11.09
C ALA A 119 -15.52 10.83 -10.24
N GLY A 120 -16.09 10.95 -9.03
CA GLY A 120 -15.63 11.87 -7.99
C GLY A 120 -15.59 13.35 -8.33
N LYS A 121 -15.05 14.14 -7.42
CA LYS A 121 -14.75 15.57 -7.61
C LYS A 121 -13.34 15.76 -8.15
N THR A 122 -13.17 16.69 -9.07
CA THR A 122 -11.84 17.06 -9.55
C THR A 122 -11.22 18.08 -8.62
N TYR A 123 -9.98 17.81 -8.19
CA TYR A 123 -9.19 18.73 -7.40
C TYR A 123 -8.03 19.25 -8.24
N THR A 124 -7.87 20.55 -8.26
CA THR A 124 -6.70 21.18 -8.89
C THR A 124 -5.78 21.73 -7.82
N MET A 125 -4.50 21.49 -7.99
CA MET A 125 -3.48 22.13 -7.19
C MET A 125 -3.20 23.52 -7.77
N ALA A 126 -3.28 24.53 -6.94
CA ALA A 126 -2.84 25.90 -7.24
C ALA A 126 -1.59 26.18 -6.42
N GLU A 127 -0.71 27.01 -6.95
CA GLU A 127 0.43 27.52 -6.22
C GLU A 127 0.02 28.80 -5.48
N LYS A 128 0.19 28.82 -4.17
CA LYS A 128 -0.04 29.99 -3.34
C LYS A 128 1.19 30.22 -2.47
N ASP A 129 1.81 31.38 -2.62
CA ASP A 129 3.01 31.78 -1.87
C ASP A 129 4.20 30.81 -2.00
N GLY A 130 4.33 30.14 -3.18
CA GLY A 130 5.36 29.14 -3.44
C GLY A 130 5.04 27.73 -2.91
N TYR A 131 3.86 27.52 -2.34
CA TYR A 131 3.41 26.23 -1.79
C TYR A 131 2.18 25.71 -2.55
N PRO A 132 2.08 24.37 -2.71
CA PRO A 132 0.88 23.79 -3.31
C PRO A 132 -0.33 24.01 -2.42
N SER A 133 -1.38 24.55 -2.99
CA SER A 133 -2.70 24.67 -2.35
C SER A 133 -3.75 23.94 -3.19
N TRP A 134 -4.70 23.28 -2.53
CA TRP A 134 -5.74 22.52 -3.20
C TRP A 134 -6.99 23.37 -3.43
N SER A 135 -7.52 23.30 -4.63
CA SER A 135 -8.84 23.85 -4.98
C SER A 135 -9.71 22.77 -5.59
N VAL A 136 -11.01 22.77 -5.24
CA VAL A 136 -12.00 21.85 -5.83
C VAL A 136 -12.38 22.37 -7.21
N ALA A 137 -12.20 21.56 -8.25
CA ALA A 137 -12.69 21.89 -9.58
C ALA A 137 -14.19 21.61 -9.71
N SER A 138 -14.87 22.41 -10.54
CA SER A 138 -16.32 22.40 -10.67
C SER A 138 -16.87 21.25 -11.53
N GLU A 139 -16.02 20.48 -12.23
CA GLU A 139 -16.48 19.42 -13.13
C GLU A 139 -15.99 18.04 -12.66
N PRO A 140 -16.87 17.02 -12.63
CA PRO A 140 -16.49 15.66 -12.30
C PRO A 140 -15.54 15.11 -13.37
N LYS A 141 -14.53 14.36 -12.94
CA LYS A 141 -13.64 13.61 -13.83
C LYS A 141 -14.40 12.44 -14.44
N GLN A 142 -13.94 12.04 -15.62
CA GLN A 142 -14.55 10.95 -16.37
C GLN A 142 -13.62 9.73 -16.39
N THR A 143 -14.13 8.61 -15.93
CA THR A 143 -13.42 7.32 -15.91
C THR A 143 -13.95 6.45 -17.04
N PRO A 144 -13.13 6.11 -18.05
CA PRO A 144 -13.48 5.09 -19.01
C PRO A 144 -13.76 3.76 -18.33
N THR A 145 -14.95 3.21 -18.54
CA THR A 145 -15.41 1.98 -17.89
C THR A 145 -15.97 1.03 -18.92
N VAL A 146 -15.60 -0.24 -18.82
CA VAL A 146 -16.15 -1.34 -19.62
C VAL A 146 -16.80 -2.34 -18.70
N THR A 147 -18.11 -2.53 -18.85
CA THR A 147 -18.88 -3.55 -18.14
C THR A 147 -19.30 -4.63 -19.12
N VAL A 148 -19.03 -5.88 -18.77
CA VAL A 148 -19.36 -7.05 -19.59
C VAL A 148 -20.29 -7.96 -18.81
N THR A 149 -21.44 -8.25 -19.37
CA THR A 149 -22.32 -9.31 -18.85
C THR A 149 -22.11 -10.55 -19.70
N ALA A 150 -21.86 -11.68 -19.04
CA ALA A 150 -21.69 -12.98 -19.68
C ALA A 150 -22.43 -14.06 -18.87
N GLU A 151 -22.89 -15.10 -19.53
CA GLU A 151 -23.63 -16.17 -18.90
C GLU A 151 -23.19 -17.53 -19.43
N ASP A 152 -23.14 -18.52 -18.55
CA ASP A 152 -23.23 -19.92 -18.90
C ASP A 152 -24.64 -20.40 -18.51
N VAL A 153 -25.55 -20.44 -19.52
CA VAL A 153 -26.95 -20.81 -19.31
C VAL A 153 -27.12 -22.27 -18.89
N GLU A 154 -26.23 -23.17 -19.36
CA GLU A 154 -26.28 -24.60 -19.02
C GLU A 154 -25.85 -24.84 -17.57
N GLN A 155 -24.83 -24.13 -17.11
CA GLN A 155 -24.35 -24.21 -15.74
C GLN A 155 -25.09 -23.26 -14.79
N CYS A 156 -25.96 -22.41 -15.31
CA CYS A 156 -26.75 -21.42 -14.56
C CYS A 156 -25.84 -20.51 -13.70
N VAL A 157 -24.81 -19.93 -14.31
CA VAL A 157 -23.87 -18.99 -13.70
C VAL A 157 -23.80 -17.75 -14.57
N LYS A 158 -23.99 -16.58 -13.95
CA LYS A 158 -23.82 -15.28 -14.59
C LYS A 158 -22.54 -14.62 -14.07
N LEU A 159 -21.80 -13.99 -14.97
CA LEU A 159 -20.62 -13.20 -14.70
C LEU A 159 -20.84 -11.75 -15.15
N THR A 160 -20.64 -10.80 -14.26
CA THR A 160 -20.50 -9.38 -14.61
C THR A 160 -19.06 -8.96 -14.33
N TRP A 161 -18.31 -8.63 -15.36
CA TRP A 161 -16.93 -8.17 -15.25
C TRP A 161 -16.86 -6.69 -15.56
N THR A 162 -16.15 -5.93 -14.71
CA THR A 162 -15.94 -4.48 -14.87
C THR A 162 -14.47 -4.14 -14.93
N CYS A 163 -14.09 -3.27 -15.86
CA CYS A 163 -12.75 -2.74 -16.00
C CYS A 163 -12.78 -1.22 -16.14
N GLU A 164 -11.94 -0.54 -15.38
CA GLU A 164 -11.84 0.91 -15.35
C GLU A 164 -10.41 1.37 -15.64
N LEU A 165 -10.28 2.49 -16.34
CA LEU A 165 -9.03 3.22 -16.46
C LEU A 165 -9.11 4.48 -15.60
N ASP A 166 -8.47 4.43 -14.43
CA ASP A 166 -8.45 5.55 -13.49
C ASP A 166 -7.69 6.76 -14.06
N GLU A 167 -7.99 7.94 -13.58
CA GLU A 167 -7.34 9.19 -14.00
C GLU A 167 -5.83 9.21 -13.80
N THR A 168 -5.31 8.39 -12.90
CA THR A 168 -3.88 8.25 -12.63
C THR A 168 -3.21 7.24 -13.57
N GLY A 169 -4.00 6.55 -14.39
CA GLY A 169 -3.55 5.54 -15.34
C GLY A 169 -3.49 4.13 -14.77
N LEU A 170 -4.04 3.89 -13.58
CA LEU A 170 -4.26 2.53 -13.08
C LEU A 170 -5.41 1.86 -13.83
N ILE A 171 -5.26 0.58 -14.15
CA ILE A 171 -6.30 -0.26 -14.73
C ILE A 171 -6.82 -1.15 -13.61
N ARG A 172 -8.11 -1.02 -13.30
CA ARG A 172 -8.72 -1.79 -12.22
C ARG A 172 -9.77 -2.73 -12.79
N GLN A 173 -9.81 -3.96 -12.34
CA GLN A 173 -10.84 -4.92 -12.75
C GLN A 173 -11.36 -5.72 -11.57
N HIS A 174 -12.64 -6.04 -11.60
CA HIS A 174 -13.29 -6.97 -10.67
C HIS A 174 -14.37 -7.77 -11.39
N ALA A 175 -14.87 -8.82 -10.76
CA ALA A 175 -15.94 -9.64 -11.27
C ALA A 175 -16.99 -9.89 -10.19
N GLU A 176 -18.27 -9.92 -10.61
CA GLU A 176 -19.39 -10.39 -9.81
C GLU A 176 -19.91 -11.69 -10.43
N VAL A 177 -20.03 -12.73 -9.61
CA VAL A 177 -20.59 -14.02 -9.99
C VAL A 177 -21.92 -14.21 -9.30
N THR A 178 -22.99 -14.46 -10.08
CA THR A 178 -24.35 -14.68 -9.59
C THR A 178 -24.79 -16.11 -9.84
N ASN A 179 -25.37 -16.77 -8.83
CA ASN A 179 -26.04 -18.05 -8.99
C ASN A 179 -27.44 -17.84 -9.61
N THR A 180 -27.62 -18.23 -10.87
CA THR A 180 -28.92 -18.17 -11.56
C THR A 180 -29.65 -19.50 -11.56
N GLY A 181 -29.07 -20.56 -10.95
CA GLY A 181 -29.61 -21.90 -10.88
C GLY A 181 -30.19 -22.24 -9.51
N GLU A 182 -30.85 -23.40 -9.48
CA GLU A 182 -31.26 -24.00 -8.21
C GLU A 182 -30.09 -24.66 -7.50
N GLY A 183 -30.16 -24.71 -6.16
CA GLY A 183 -29.10 -25.27 -5.31
C GLY A 183 -27.99 -24.26 -5.03
N ARG A 184 -27.20 -24.57 -4.03
CA ARG A 184 -26.11 -23.69 -3.54
C ARG A 184 -24.91 -23.74 -4.48
N LEU A 185 -24.46 -22.57 -4.96
CA LEU A 185 -23.23 -22.41 -5.72
C LEU A 185 -22.10 -22.01 -4.76
N GLU A 186 -21.10 -22.85 -4.61
CA GLU A 186 -19.92 -22.56 -3.80
C GLU A 186 -18.84 -21.92 -4.68
N ILE A 187 -18.26 -20.82 -4.19
CA ILE A 187 -17.14 -20.13 -4.83
C ILE A 187 -15.85 -20.66 -4.21
N GLY A 188 -15.00 -21.28 -5.03
CA GLY A 188 -13.68 -21.75 -4.59
C GLY A 188 -12.55 -20.82 -5.00
N LYS A 189 -12.63 -20.24 -6.21
CA LYS A 189 -11.57 -19.38 -6.73
C LYS A 189 -12.05 -18.50 -7.88
N ILE A 190 -11.67 -17.23 -7.85
CA ILE A 190 -11.77 -16.31 -8.99
C ILE A 190 -10.49 -15.48 -9.03
N GLU A 191 -9.59 -15.77 -9.98
CA GLU A 191 -8.33 -15.04 -10.18
C GLU A 191 -8.36 -14.34 -11.55
N LEU A 192 -8.55 -13.03 -11.55
CA LEU A 192 -8.50 -12.22 -12.76
C LEU A 192 -7.07 -12.07 -13.29
N ALA A 193 -6.92 -11.73 -14.57
CA ALA A 193 -5.62 -11.68 -15.22
C ALA A 193 -5.47 -10.51 -16.20
N PHE A 194 -4.22 -10.06 -16.33
CA PHE A 194 -3.70 -9.21 -17.41
C PHE A 194 -2.71 -10.01 -18.24
N THR A 195 -2.78 -9.91 -19.56
CA THR A 195 -1.74 -10.45 -20.43
C THR A 195 -0.48 -9.58 -20.37
N VAL A 196 0.68 -10.17 -20.59
CA VAL A 196 1.96 -9.43 -20.62
C VAL A 196 2.75 -9.78 -21.86
N PRO A 197 3.55 -8.85 -22.43
CA PRO A 197 4.39 -9.09 -23.58
C PRO A 197 5.43 -10.19 -23.36
N ALA A 198 5.93 -10.77 -24.44
CA ALA A 198 6.89 -11.87 -24.39
C ALA A 198 8.26 -11.47 -23.81
N ASP A 199 8.64 -10.19 -23.97
CA ASP A 199 9.88 -9.62 -23.46
C ASP A 199 9.81 -9.19 -21.96
N ALA A 200 8.63 -9.21 -21.36
CA ALA A 200 8.49 -9.10 -19.91
C ALA A 200 8.93 -10.41 -19.22
N ASN A 201 10.23 -10.66 -19.16
CA ASN A 201 10.83 -11.98 -18.87
C ASN A 201 11.56 -12.06 -17.51
N GLU A 202 11.46 -11.03 -16.68
CA GLU A 202 11.93 -11.03 -15.29
C GLU A 202 10.78 -10.70 -14.33
N ILE A 203 10.70 -11.40 -13.20
CA ILE A 203 9.76 -11.15 -12.11
C ILE A 203 10.50 -10.45 -10.97
N LEU A 204 9.92 -9.38 -10.44
CA LEU A 204 10.27 -8.76 -9.16
C LEU A 204 9.13 -8.94 -8.17
N THR A 205 9.46 -9.47 -7.01
CA THR A 205 8.58 -9.55 -5.84
C THR A 205 9.32 -9.11 -4.59
N THR A 206 8.61 -9.00 -3.47
CA THR A 206 9.21 -8.81 -2.15
C THR A 206 8.89 -9.97 -1.24
N THR A 207 9.72 -10.15 -0.22
CA THR A 207 9.57 -11.13 0.84
C THR A 207 9.97 -10.51 2.17
N GLY A 208 9.72 -11.19 3.28
CA GLY A 208 10.16 -10.69 4.58
C GLY A 208 9.61 -11.47 5.76
N HIS A 209 9.93 -10.95 6.91
CA HIS A 209 9.40 -11.38 8.20
C HIS A 209 9.27 -10.15 9.11
N HIS A 210 8.67 -10.29 10.28
CA HIS A 210 8.61 -9.23 11.29
C HIS A 210 9.99 -8.57 11.49
N LEU A 211 10.06 -7.25 11.44
CA LEU A 211 11.25 -6.40 11.50
C LEU A 211 12.15 -6.42 10.24
N ARG A 212 11.79 -7.17 9.20
CA ARG A 212 12.55 -7.20 7.93
C ARG A 212 11.59 -7.41 6.75
N GLU A 213 10.67 -6.51 6.58
CA GLU A 213 9.67 -6.50 5.53
C GLU A 213 10.28 -6.05 4.18
N ARG A 214 9.62 -6.42 3.10
CA ARG A 214 9.82 -5.89 1.73
C ARG A 214 11.21 -6.10 1.13
N SER A 215 11.92 -7.18 1.50
CA SER A 215 13.18 -7.53 0.83
C SER A 215 12.93 -7.94 -0.62
N PRO A 216 13.56 -7.27 -1.62
CA PRO A 216 13.31 -7.56 -3.03
C PRO A 216 13.88 -8.91 -3.46
N GLN A 217 13.15 -9.60 -4.35
CA GLN A 217 13.56 -10.83 -5.00
C GLN A 217 13.32 -10.74 -6.49
N ARG A 218 14.33 -11.12 -7.28
CA ARG A 218 14.27 -11.17 -8.74
C ARG A 218 14.51 -12.58 -9.24
N GLN A 219 13.78 -12.97 -10.27
CA GLN A 219 13.92 -14.25 -10.95
C GLN A 219 13.45 -14.18 -12.39
N ASP A 220 13.92 -15.10 -13.23
CA ASP A 220 13.45 -15.23 -14.61
C ASP A 220 11.96 -15.61 -14.62
N PHE A 221 11.20 -15.02 -15.53
CA PHE A 221 9.83 -15.42 -15.81
C PHE A 221 9.83 -16.58 -16.81
N THR A 222 10.07 -17.77 -16.33
CA THR A 222 10.11 -19.01 -17.12
C THR A 222 8.71 -19.57 -17.38
N ILE A 223 8.62 -20.60 -18.26
CA ILE A 223 7.38 -21.38 -18.43
C ILE A 223 7.05 -22.07 -17.09
N GLY A 224 5.80 -21.95 -16.66
CA GLY A 224 5.27 -22.39 -15.38
C GLY A 224 4.58 -21.26 -14.63
N ARG A 225 4.19 -21.54 -13.40
CA ARG A 225 3.52 -20.57 -12.52
C ARG A 225 4.40 -20.24 -11.32
N PHE A 226 4.64 -18.94 -11.12
CA PHE A 226 5.07 -18.39 -9.85
C PHE A 226 3.84 -17.79 -9.15
N ALA A 227 3.69 -18.03 -7.85
CA ALA A 227 2.61 -17.44 -7.06
C ALA A 227 3.09 -17.10 -5.65
N LYS A 228 2.61 -16.00 -5.13
CA LYS A 228 2.69 -15.61 -3.72
C LYS A 228 1.28 -15.53 -3.17
N SER A 229 1.00 -16.31 -2.13
CA SER A 229 -0.31 -16.33 -1.48
C SER A 229 -0.17 -16.14 0.02
N SER A 230 -1.17 -15.51 0.62
CA SER A 230 -1.39 -15.46 2.05
C SER A 230 -2.70 -16.14 2.40
N MET A 231 -2.71 -16.96 3.46
CA MET A 231 -3.87 -17.68 3.97
C MET A 231 -3.94 -17.57 5.50
N ILE A 232 -3.65 -16.40 6.01
CA ILE A 232 -3.51 -16.11 7.45
C ILE A 232 -4.28 -14.85 7.86
N GLY A 233 -5.31 -14.51 7.08
CA GLY A 233 -6.24 -13.41 7.32
C GLY A 233 -5.67 -12.02 7.12
N ARG A 234 -4.45 -11.90 6.57
CA ARG A 234 -3.81 -10.64 6.17
C ARG A 234 -2.74 -10.90 5.12
N PRO A 235 -2.27 -9.87 4.37
CA PRO A 235 -1.16 -10.04 3.42
C PRO A 235 0.13 -10.56 4.03
N ASP A 236 0.47 -10.14 5.27
CA ASP A 236 1.66 -10.47 6.05
C ASP A 236 2.97 -9.82 5.58
N PHE A 237 4.04 -10.05 6.36
CA PHE A 237 5.38 -9.51 6.10
C PHE A 237 6.02 -10.07 4.83
N ASP A 238 5.71 -11.33 4.50
CA ASP A 238 6.18 -12.00 3.28
C ASP A 238 5.40 -11.60 2.03
N ALA A 239 4.39 -10.76 2.15
CA ALA A 239 3.61 -10.32 1.01
C ALA A 239 4.46 -9.54 0.01
N THR A 240 4.20 -9.77 -1.28
CA THR A 240 4.60 -8.83 -2.31
C THR A 240 3.48 -7.80 -2.48
N LEU A 241 3.79 -6.51 -2.28
CA LEU A 241 2.81 -5.45 -2.51
C LEU A 241 2.45 -5.37 -3.98
N LEU A 242 3.46 -5.46 -4.85
CA LEU A 242 3.32 -5.54 -6.30
C LEU A 242 4.03 -6.79 -6.80
N LEU A 243 3.33 -7.62 -7.57
CA LEU A 243 3.99 -8.58 -8.45
C LEU A 243 4.28 -7.84 -9.76
N SER A 244 5.56 -7.60 -10.04
CA SER A 244 6.00 -6.87 -11.23
C SER A 244 6.71 -7.80 -12.20
N VAL A 245 6.39 -7.68 -13.48
CA VAL A 245 7.13 -8.34 -14.55
C VAL A 245 7.60 -7.30 -15.55
N GLY A 246 8.77 -7.50 -16.13
CA GLY A 246 9.33 -6.53 -17.08
C GLY A 246 10.49 -7.07 -17.89
N GLU A 247 11.09 -6.22 -18.69
CA GLU A 247 12.32 -6.51 -19.41
C GLU A 247 13.42 -6.93 -18.44
N HIS A 248 14.30 -7.85 -18.86
CA HIS A 248 15.38 -8.30 -17.99
C HIS A 248 16.26 -7.13 -17.52
N GLY A 249 16.46 -7.03 -16.20
CA GLY A 249 17.23 -5.97 -15.57
C GLY A 249 16.49 -4.63 -15.44
N PHE A 250 15.18 -4.58 -15.62
CA PHE A 250 14.42 -3.34 -15.37
C PHE A 250 14.71 -2.76 -13.98
N GLY A 251 14.70 -1.43 -13.89
CA GLY A 251 15.04 -0.71 -12.65
C GLY A 251 13.93 0.24 -12.21
N PHE A 252 14.30 1.18 -11.36
CA PHE A 252 13.40 2.26 -10.97
C PHE A 252 13.22 3.29 -12.08
N THR A 253 14.20 3.46 -12.97
CA THR A 253 14.25 4.51 -13.97
C THR A 253 14.26 4.00 -15.41
N HIS A 254 14.17 2.69 -15.64
CA HIS A 254 14.27 2.13 -16.99
C HIS A 254 13.63 0.74 -17.11
N GLY A 255 13.32 0.35 -18.33
CA GLY A 255 12.68 -0.90 -18.73
C GLY A 255 11.16 -0.84 -18.62
N ASN A 256 10.46 -1.51 -19.55
CA ASN A 256 9.01 -1.63 -19.48
C ASN A 256 8.62 -2.57 -18.35
N VAL A 257 7.75 -2.10 -17.46
CA VAL A 257 7.32 -2.84 -16.27
C VAL A 257 5.79 -2.89 -16.21
N TYR A 258 5.27 -4.06 -15.92
CA TYR A 258 3.85 -4.37 -15.73
C TYR A 258 3.68 -4.91 -14.32
N SER A 259 2.85 -4.29 -13.52
CA SER A 259 2.67 -4.66 -12.10
C SER A 259 1.21 -4.93 -11.80
N ALA A 260 0.95 -5.91 -10.93
CA ALA A 260 -0.39 -6.22 -10.43
C ALA A 260 -0.42 -6.19 -8.91
N HIS A 261 -1.58 -5.77 -8.35
CA HIS A 261 -1.90 -5.72 -6.94
C HIS A 261 -3.34 -6.18 -6.70
N VAL A 262 -3.57 -6.97 -5.66
CA VAL A 262 -4.94 -7.31 -5.19
C VAL A 262 -5.30 -6.38 -4.05
N ALA A 263 -6.37 -5.60 -4.23
CA ALA A 263 -6.84 -4.62 -3.24
C ALA A 263 -7.69 -5.31 -2.16
N TRP A 264 -7.04 -6.13 -1.32
CA TRP A 264 -7.69 -6.95 -0.31
C TRP A 264 -6.81 -7.20 0.91
N SER A 265 -7.35 -6.96 2.11
CA SER A 265 -6.62 -7.09 3.37
C SER A 265 -6.70 -8.47 4.00
N GLY A 266 -7.44 -9.41 3.38
CA GLY A 266 -7.58 -10.80 3.81
C GLY A 266 -6.66 -11.76 3.04
N ASN A 267 -7.09 -13.01 2.96
CA ASN A 267 -6.38 -14.05 2.21
C ASN A 267 -6.34 -13.70 0.71
N SER A 268 -5.17 -13.75 0.10
CA SER A 268 -5.02 -13.35 -1.31
C SER A 268 -3.89 -14.07 -2.02
N VAL A 269 -3.91 -14.05 -3.34
CA VAL A 269 -2.85 -14.58 -4.20
C VAL A 269 -2.53 -13.59 -5.33
N LEU A 270 -1.22 -13.41 -5.59
CA LEU A 270 -0.68 -12.80 -6.80
C LEU A 270 0.13 -13.85 -7.55
N SER A 271 -0.03 -13.93 -8.88
CA SER A 271 0.65 -14.92 -9.70
C SER A 271 1.08 -14.39 -11.05
N ALA A 272 2.17 -14.97 -11.58
CA ALA A 272 2.64 -14.83 -12.94
C ALA A 272 2.74 -16.22 -13.57
N GLU A 273 2.19 -16.43 -14.77
CA GLU A 273 2.14 -17.72 -15.41
C GLU A 273 2.41 -17.64 -16.92
N ARG A 274 3.28 -18.51 -17.41
CA ARG A 274 3.56 -18.69 -18.85
C ARG A 274 3.31 -20.11 -19.28
N LEU A 275 2.76 -20.25 -20.47
CA LEU A 275 2.52 -21.53 -21.11
C LEU A 275 3.31 -21.65 -22.42
N PRO A 276 3.60 -22.90 -22.88
CA PRO A 276 4.34 -23.09 -24.14
C PRO A 276 3.64 -22.60 -25.40
N TYR A 277 2.31 -22.43 -25.36
CA TYR A 277 1.49 -22.23 -26.57
C TYR A 277 0.85 -20.85 -26.65
N THR A 278 0.99 -20.00 -25.64
CA THR A 278 0.33 -18.70 -25.59
C THR A 278 1.14 -17.68 -24.78
N THR A 279 0.67 -16.45 -24.75
CA THR A 279 1.33 -15.35 -24.01
C THR A 279 1.21 -15.55 -22.49
N GLY A 280 2.11 -14.90 -21.74
CA GLY A 280 2.08 -14.89 -20.28
C GLY A 280 0.97 -14.01 -19.72
N VAL A 281 0.60 -14.32 -18.48
CA VAL A 281 -0.37 -13.53 -17.69
C VAL A 281 0.18 -13.24 -16.30
N ILE A 282 -0.20 -12.07 -15.75
CA ILE A 282 -0.09 -11.75 -14.33
C ILE A 282 -1.49 -11.48 -13.78
N GLY A 283 -1.71 -11.80 -12.52
CA GLY A 283 -3.01 -11.55 -11.91
C GLY A 283 -3.13 -12.12 -10.52
N GLY A 284 -4.36 -12.23 -10.03
CA GLY A 284 -4.62 -12.73 -8.70
C GLY A 284 -6.07 -12.53 -8.29
N GLY A 285 -6.31 -12.75 -7.02
CA GLY A 285 -7.63 -12.62 -6.40
C GLY A 285 -7.59 -12.97 -4.93
N GLU A 286 -8.77 -13.03 -4.33
CA GLU A 286 -8.96 -13.53 -2.98
C GLU A 286 -8.77 -15.06 -2.94
N VAL A 287 -8.25 -15.56 -1.83
CA VAL A 287 -8.18 -17.00 -1.54
C VAL A 287 -9.28 -17.33 -0.55
N LEU A 288 -10.23 -18.16 -0.99
CA LEU A 288 -11.35 -18.63 -0.19
C LEU A 288 -11.13 -20.07 0.28
N PHE A 289 -11.57 -20.37 1.49
CA PHE A 289 -11.63 -21.74 1.98
C PHE A 289 -12.88 -22.46 1.47
N GLY A 290 -12.82 -23.79 1.39
CA GLY A 290 -13.96 -24.61 0.94
C GLY A 290 -15.22 -24.37 1.80
N GLY A 291 -16.34 -23.99 1.14
CA GLY A 291 -17.60 -23.71 1.79
C GLY A 291 -17.72 -22.35 2.48
N GLU A 292 -16.70 -21.49 2.37
CA GLU A 292 -16.68 -20.15 2.96
C GLU A 292 -17.75 -19.24 2.30
N VAL A 293 -17.70 -19.13 0.99
CA VAL A 293 -18.69 -18.40 0.20
C VAL A 293 -19.56 -19.35 -0.56
N GLY A 294 -20.87 -19.28 -0.35
CA GLY A 294 -21.86 -20.07 -1.08
C GLY A 294 -23.11 -19.27 -1.30
N LEU A 295 -23.55 -19.27 -2.54
CA LEU A 295 -24.63 -18.43 -3.06
C LEU A 295 -25.90 -19.25 -3.26
N GLU A 296 -26.99 -18.84 -2.66
CA GLU A 296 -28.33 -19.32 -2.99
C GLU A 296 -28.79 -18.69 -4.31
N HIS A 297 -29.93 -19.16 -4.85
CA HIS A 297 -30.48 -18.61 -6.10
C HIS A 297 -30.65 -17.09 -6.04
N GLY A 298 -30.05 -16.38 -7.00
CA GLY A 298 -30.09 -14.93 -7.12
C GLY A 298 -29.05 -14.18 -6.28
N GLU A 299 -28.29 -14.87 -5.43
CA GLU A 299 -27.21 -14.25 -4.68
C GLU A 299 -25.95 -14.12 -5.52
N SER A 300 -25.12 -13.12 -5.17
CA SER A 300 -23.88 -12.77 -5.87
C SER A 300 -22.70 -12.67 -4.92
N TYR A 301 -21.50 -12.95 -5.45
CA TYR A 301 -20.21 -12.68 -4.84
C TYR A 301 -19.42 -11.76 -5.75
N THR A 302 -18.84 -10.70 -5.17
CA THR A 302 -17.98 -9.75 -5.88
C THR A 302 -16.55 -9.91 -5.43
N THR A 303 -15.62 -10.09 -6.37
CA THR A 303 -14.20 -10.21 -6.09
C THR A 303 -13.62 -8.87 -5.61
N PRO A 304 -12.51 -8.88 -4.85
CA PRO A 304 -11.68 -7.70 -4.71
C PRO A 304 -11.20 -7.16 -6.07
N TRP A 305 -10.83 -5.88 -6.10
CA TRP A 305 -10.21 -5.28 -7.28
C TRP A 305 -8.81 -5.84 -7.52
N LEU A 306 -8.56 -6.32 -8.74
CA LEU A 306 -7.22 -6.53 -9.27
C LEU A 306 -6.79 -5.25 -9.98
N VAL A 307 -5.67 -4.67 -9.57
CA VAL A 307 -5.18 -3.37 -10.05
C VAL A 307 -3.88 -3.56 -10.80
N GLY A 308 -3.84 -3.08 -12.06
CA GLY A 308 -2.67 -3.08 -12.92
C GLY A 308 -2.04 -1.69 -13.05
N SER A 309 -0.72 -1.63 -13.07
CA SER A 309 0.05 -0.43 -13.37
C SER A 309 1.17 -0.73 -14.37
N TYR A 310 1.34 0.13 -15.35
CA TYR A 310 2.45 0.11 -16.32
C TYR A 310 3.37 1.30 -16.10
N GLY A 311 4.66 1.14 -16.36
CA GLY A 311 5.61 2.25 -16.36
C GLY A 311 6.91 1.91 -17.09
N GLU A 312 7.61 2.96 -17.51
CA GLU A 312 9.01 2.88 -17.88
C GLU A 312 9.87 3.03 -16.63
N GLY A 313 10.10 1.89 -15.96
CA GLY A 313 10.68 1.80 -14.63
C GLY A 313 9.64 1.84 -13.50
N LEU A 314 10.06 1.38 -12.33
CA LEU A 314 9.23 1.25 -11.13
C LEU A 314 8.76 2.60 -10.56
N ASN A 315 9.52 3.69 -10.79
CA ASN A 315 9.09 5.02 -10.33
C ASN A 315 7.78 5.45 -11.00
N GLU A 316 7.61 5.18 -12.30
CA GLU A 316 6.36 5.51 -12.98
C GLU A 316 5.21 4.60 -12.53
N VAL A 317 5.49 3.30 -12.35
CA VAL A 317 4.52 2.36 -11.75
C VAL A 317 4.02 2.87 -10.40
N ALA A 318 4.93 3.23 -9.50
CA ALA A 318 4.62 3.71 -8.16
C ALA A 318 3.84 5.04 -8.18
N SER A 319 4.21 5.98 -9.05
CA SER A 319 3.56 7.29 -9.12
C SER A 319 2.06 7.22 -9.40
N ARG A 320 1.61 6.21 -10.17
CA ARG A 320 0.19 5.97 -10.47
C ARG A 320 -0.56 5.52 -9.21
N PHE A 321 0.01 4.60 -8.43
CA PHE A 321 -0.56 4.17 -7.14
C PHE A 321 -0.61 5.34 -6.15
N HIS A 322 0.46 6.12 -6.05
CA HIS A 322 0.50 7.30 -5.16
C HIS A 322 -0.59 8.30 -5.50
N GLY A 323 -0.73 8.62 -6.79
CA GLY A 323 -1.80 9.52 -7.26
C GLY A 323 -3.19 9.00 -6.90
N TYR A 324 -3.43 7.70 -7.10
CA TYR A 324 -4.70 7.05 -6.78
C TYR A 324 -5.02 7.11 -5.28
N ILE A 325 -4.08 6.70 -4.41
CA ILE A 325 -4.28 6.67 -2.96
C ILE A 325 -4.53 8.09 -2.42
N ARG A 326 -3.71 9.06 -2.86
CA ARG A 326 -3.89 10.48 -2.50
C ARG A 326 -5.27 11.01 -2.90
N ARG A 327 -5.75 10.62 -4.08
CA ARG A 327 -7.07 11.02 -4.55
C ARG A 327 -8.17 10.41 -3.69
N VAL A 328 -8.15 9.09 -3.46
CA VAL A 328 -9.16 8.40 -2.65
C VAL A 328 -9.24 9.01 -1.25
N HIS A 329 -8.10 9.21 -0.61
CA HIS A 329 -8.04 9.82 0.73
C HIS A 329 -8.61 11.25 0.72
N ARG A 330 -8.23 12.07 -0.25
CA ARG A 330 -8.72 13.45 -0.36
C ARG A 330 -10.22 13.51 -0.68
N ASP A 331 -10.71 12.64 -1.57
CA ASP A 331 -12.13 12.59 -1.94
C ASP A 331 -12.96 12.27 -0.69
N TRP A 332 -12.48 11.32 0.13
CA TRP A 332 -13.13 11.01 1.41
C TRP A 332 -13.19 12.24 2.35
N LEU A 333 -12.09 12.95 2.54
CA LEU A 333 -12.06 14.16 3.39
C LEU A 333 -13.06 15.22 2.92
N VAL A 334 -13.08 15.48 1.60
CA VAL A 334 -13.97 16.52 1.03
C VAL A 334 -15.43 16.10 1.11
N ASP A 335 -15.76 14.82 0.88
CA ASP A 335 -17.14 14.33 0.96
C ASP A 335 -17.69 14.45 2.39
N HIS A 336 -16.82 14.44 3.39
CA HIS A 336 -17.18 14.65 4.80
C HIS A 336 -16.99 16.11 5.27
N GLY A 337 -16.64 17.04 4.36
CA GLY A 337 -16.47 18.45 4.68
C GLY A 337 -15.20 18.77 5.49
N ILE A 338 -14.21 17.87 5.47
CA ILE A 338 -12.95 18.01 6.20
C ILE A 338 -11.91 18.64 5.29
N ALA A 339 -11.29 19.73 5.73
CA ALA A 339 -10.17 20.32 5.00
C ALA A 339 -8.92 19.45 5.14
N PRO A 340 -8.21 19.11 4.04
CA PRO A 340 -6.92 18.48 4.12
C PRO A 340 -5.95 19.31 4.98
N LYS A 341 -5.24 18.66 5.89
CA LYS A 341 -4.22 19.29 6.74
C LYS A 341 -2.86 18.66 6.49
N PRO A 342 -1.74 19.38 6.72
CA PRO A 342 -0.42 18.80 6.70
C PRO A 342 -0.30 17.64 7.70
N ARG A 343 0.45 16.59 7.37
CA ARG A 343 0.65 15.45 8.27
C ARG A 343 1.32 15.91 9.55
N PRO A 344 0.71 15.69 10.75
CA PRO A 344 1.29 16.12 12.02
C PRO A 344 2.50 15.27 12.37
N VAL A 345 3.52 15.88 12.98
CA VAL A 345 4.64 15.12 13.57
C VAL A 345 4.15 14.39 14.81
N ILE A 346 4.34 13.08 14.86
CA ILE A 346 3.81 12.19 15.89
C ILE A 346 4.90 11.89 16.94
N LEU A 347 4.51 11.76 18.22
CA LEU A 347 5.26 10.99 19.19
C LEU A 347 4.42 9.79 19.62
N ASN A 348 4.96 8.58 19.46
CA ASN A 348 4.37 7.35 19.98
C ASN A 348 5.11 6.91 21.25
N THR A 349 4.37 6.48 22.29
CA THR A 349 4.95 6.18 23.59
C THR A 349 5.53 4.76 23.71
N TRP A 350 5.37 3.88 22.70
CA TRP A 350 5.76 2.47 22.81
C TRP A 350 7.23 2.29 23.22
N GLU A 351 8.17 2.70 22.39
CA GLU A 351 9.59 2.57 22.72
C GLU A 351 10.08 3.55 23.82
N ALA A 352 9.23 4.47 24.23
CA ALA A 352 9.55 5.37 25.35
C ALA A 352 9.30 4.73 26.73
N VAL A 353 8.17 4.06 26.92
CA VAL A 353 7.72 3.56 28.22
C VAL A 353 7.18 2.13 28.20
N TYR A 354 6.90 1.53 27.01
CA TYR A 354 6.22 0.24 26.88
C TYR A 354 4.93 0.20 27.70
N PHE A 355 4.67 -0.86 28.48
CA PHE A 355 3.49 -1.00 29.35
C PHE A 355 3.55 -0.13 30.63
N ASN A 356 4.64 0.61 30.90
CA ASN A 356 4.84 1.35 32.14
C ASN A 356 4.20 2.75 32.05
N HIS A 357 2.89 2.79 31.92
CA HIS A 357 2.15 4.03 31.86
C HIS A 357 1.95 4.64 33.26
N ASP A 358 2.21 5.92 33.40
CA ASP A 358 1.77 6.74 34.52
C ASP A 358 1.59 8.20 34.08
N TYR A 359 0.70 8.91 34.76
CA TYR A 359 0.31 10.27 34.39
C TYR A 359 1.49 11.25 34.40
N ASP A 360 2.33 11.19 35.45
CA ASP A 360 3.43 12.16 35.63
C ASP A 360 4.51 11.98 34.55
N THR A 361 4.85 10.73 34.23
CA THR A 361 5.82 10.41 33.16
C THR A 361 5.28 10.83 31.79
N LEU A 362 4.02 10.52 31.48
CA LEU A 362 3.48 10.82 30.15
C LEU A 362 3.20 12.31 29.94
N THR A 363 2.83 13.07 30.98
CA THR A 363 2.74 14.54 30.87
C THR A 363 4.11 15.18 30.68
N ALA A 364 5.15 14.72 31.41
CA ALA A 364 6.51 15.16 31.21
C ALA A 364 7.04 14.85 29.79
N LEU A 365 6.69 13.67 29.26
CA LEU A 365 7.04 13.28 27.88
C LEU A 365 6.31 14.16 26.85
N ALA A 366 5.04 14.51 27.10
CA ALA A 366 4.27 15.43 26.25
C ALA A 366 4.89 16.83 26.23
N ASP A 367 5.43 17.32 27.36
CA ASP A 367 6.16 18.58 27.41
C ASP A 367 7.43 18.54 26.54
N LYS A 368 8.20 17.45 26.60
CA LYS A 368 9.37 17.24 25.71
C LYS A 368 8.98 17.09 24.24
N ALA A 369 7.82 16.48 23.97
CA ALA A 369 7.27 16.39 22.62
C ALA A 369 7.02 17.79 22.02
N VAL A 370 6.40 18.70 22.80
CA VAL A 370 6.20 20.11 22.39
C VAL A 370 7.53 20.81 22.09
N GLU A 371 8.53 20.65 22.97
CA GLU A 371 9.87 21.22 22.77
C GLU A 371 10.51 20.74 21.45
N SER A 372 10.26 19.48 21.07
CA SER A 372 10.76 18.86 19.84
C SER A 372 9.95 19.19 18.57
N GLY A 373 8.86 19.95 18.71
CA GLY A 373 7.99 20.30 17.60
C GLY A 373 6.98 19.24 17.19
N VAL A 374 6.67 18.27 18.04
CA VAL A 374 5.60 17.29 17.85
C VAL A 374 4.23 17.98 17.84
N GLU A 375 3.28 17.41 17.12
CA GLU A 375 1.91 17.92 16.95
C GLU A 375 0.84 16.88 17.35
N ARG A 376 1.21 15.60 17.51
CA ARG A 376 0.32 14.52 17.93
C ARG A 376 1.03 13.61 18.93
N PHE A 377 0.39 13.33 20.05
CA PHE A 377 0.90 12.46 21.10
C PHE A 377 0.04 11.19 21.18
N VAL A 378 0.64 10.02 20.97
CA VAL A 378 -0.06 8.74 20.89
C VAL A 378 0.34 7.85 22.05
N VAL A 379 -0.65 7.50 22.91
CA VAL A 379 -0.49 6.51 23.98
C VAL A 379 -0.68 5.13 23.40
N ASP A 380 0.35 4.30 23.50
CA ASP A 380 0.39 2.94 22.96
C ASP A 380 -0.21 1.90 23.92
N ASP A 381 0.07 0.60 23.73
CA ASP A 381 -0.48 -0.55 24.48
C ASP A 381 -0.21 -0.46 25.99
N GLY A 382 -1.20 -0.82 26.83
CA GLY A 382 -1.07 -0.89 28.31
C GLY A 382 -2.02 -0.01 29.12
N TRP A 383 -2.93 0.75 28.48
CA TRP A 383 -3.82 1.71 29.15
C TRP A 383 -5.11 1.10 29.75
N PHE A 384 -5.49 -0.13 29.35
CA PHE A 384 -6.80 -0.74 29.61
C PHE A 384 -6.74 -1.97 30.50
N GLY A 385 -7.87 -2.33 31.09
CA GLY A 385 -8.10 -3.56 31.84
C GLY A 385 -6.94 -4.01 32.74
N ALA A 386 -6.63 -5.29 32.68
CA ALA A 386 -5.47 -5.91 33.33
C ALA A 386 -4.20 -5.95 32.46
N ARG A 387 -4.15 -5.19 31.37
CA ARG A 387 -3.06 -5.15 30.39
C ARG A 387 -1.79 -4.52 30.96
N ARG A 388 -0.86 -5.34 31.49
CA ARG A 388 0.44 -4.91 32.03
C ARG A 388 1.63 -5.56 31.31
N ASP A 389 1.32 -6.52 30.48
CA ASP A 389 2.19 -7.19 29.51
C ASP A 389 1.31 -7.79 28.40
N ASP A 390 1.87 -8.54 27.47
CA ASP A 390 1.16 -9.11 26.33
C ASP A 390 0.42 -10.43 26.63
N THR A 391 0.36 -10.87 27.88
CA THR A 391 -0.23 -12.16 28.26
C THR A 391 -1.69 -12.10 28.72
N ALA A 392 -2.18 -10.92 29.12
CA ALA A 392 -3.51 -10.74 29.69
C ALA A 392 -4.19 -9.43 29.27
N GLY A 393 -5.51 -9.36 29.45
CA GLY A 393 -6.32 -8.15 29.37
C GLY A 393 -6.72 -7.69 27.97
N LEU A 394 -6.15 -8.26 26.89
CA LEU A 394 -6.54 -7.87 25.54
C LEU A 394 -8.00 -8.28 25.26
N GLY A 395 -8.81 -7.35 24.78
CA GLY A 395 -10.27 -7.49 24.64
C GLY A 395 -11.09 -6.71 25.69
N ASP A 396 -10.48 -6.38 26.83
CA ASP A 396 -11.12 -5.63 27.91
C ASP A 396 -10.95 -4.12 27.71
N TRP A 397 -11.66 -3.54 26.74
CA TRP A 397 -11.50 -2.14 26.31
C TRP A 397 -12.10 -1.14 27.31
N GLN A 398 -11.67 -1.25 28.57
CA GLN A 398 -12.06 -0.36 29.66
C GLN A 398 -10.81 0.28 30.28
N ILE A 399 -10.86 1.58 30.56
CA ILE A 399 -9.74 2.29 31.18
C ILE A 399 -9.36 1.61 32.47
N SER A 400 -8.09 1.26 32.64
CA SER A 400 -7.58 0.60 33.85
C SER A 400 -7.55 1.56 35.01
N GLN A 401 -8.32 1.28 36.07
CA GLN A 401 -8.33 2.09 37.30
C GLN A 401 -7.03 1.96 38.11
N ASP A 402 -6.27 0.88 37.91
CA ASP A 402 -4.97 0.70 38.57
C ASP A 402 -3.89 1.64 38.00
N VAL A 403 -4.00 1.97 36.73
CA VAL A 403 -3.04 2.87 36.00
C VAL A 403 -3.59 4.30 35.98
N TRP A 404 -4.88 4.44 35.75
CA TRP A 404 -5.59 5.69 35.53
C TRP A 404 -6.72 5.85 36.50
N PRO A 405 -6.43 6.19 37.79
CA PRO A 405 -7.48 6.38 38.80
C PRO A 405 -8.34 7.59 38.42
N ASP A 406 -9.60 7.58 38.87
CA ASP A 406 -10.49 8.71 38.66
C ASP A 406 -9.93 10.02 39.22
N GLY A 407 -10.22 11.14 38.54
CA GLY A 407 -9.81 12.48 38.93
C GLY A 407 -8.62 13.03 38.14
N ASP A 408 -7.73 13.77 38.81
CA ASP A 408 -6.70 14.60 38.20
C ASP A 408 -5.57 13.80 37.49
N LYS A 409 -5.53 12.49 37.66
CA LYS A 409 -4.55 11.59 37.01
C LYS A 409 -5.22 10.52 36.14
N SER A 410 -6.45 10.72 35.75
CA SER A 410 -7.18 9.84 34.85
C SER A 410 -6.63 9.92 33.42
N LEU A 411 -6.95 8.93 32.58
CA LEU A 411 -6.60 8.97 31.16
C LEU A 411 -7.26 10.16 30.45
N LYS A 412 -8.48 10.54 30.87
CA LYS A 412 -9.14 11.78 30.42
C LYS A 412 -8.34 13.03 30.77
N ALA A 413 -7.81 13.09 32.00
CA ALA A 413 -6.98 14.22 32.42
C ALA A 413 -5.68 14.31 31.60
N LEU A 414 -5.09 13.17 31.20
CA LEU A 414 -3.96 13.13 30.29
C LEU A 414 -4.34 13.64 28.89
N ALA A 415 -5.48 13.18 28.33
CA ALA A 415 -5.96 13.65 27.03
C ALA A 415 -6.20 15.17 27.03
N ASP A 416 -6.86 15.69 28.10
CA ASP A 416 -7.08 17.13 28.27
C ASP A 416 -5.77 17.92 28.43
N TYR A 417 -4.77 17.34 29.10
CA TYR A 417 -3.43 17.95 29.21
C TYR A 417 -2.75 18.05 27.86
N VAL A 418 -2.78 16.96 27.07
CA VAL A 418 -2.19 16.91 25.72
C VAL A 418 -2.86 17.94 24.82
N HIS A 419 -4.21 17.99 24.79
CA HIS A 419 -4.96 19.00 24.03
C HIS A 419 -4.67 20.43 24.54
N GLY A 420 -4.53 20.61 25.85
CA GLY A 420 -4.14 21.90 26.46
C GLY A 420 -2.76 22.40 26.04
N LYS A 421 -1.89 21.52 25.57
CA LYS A 421 -0.60 21.87 24.95
C LYS A 421 -0.68 22.16 23.45
N GLY A 422 -1.86 22.03 22.85
CA GLY A 422 -2.06 22.20 21.41
C GLY A 422 -1.69 20.99 20.56
N LEU A 423 -1.54 19.82 21.19
CA LEU A 423 -1.29 18.55 20.52
C LEU A 423 -2.61 17.80 20.26
N GLU A 424 -2.66 17.02 19.21
CA GLU A 424 -3.69 15.99 19.01
C GLU A 424 -3.40 14.80 19.91
N PHE A 425 -4.47 14.14 20.41
CA PHE A 425 -4.37 12.95 21.25
C PHE A 425 -4.69 11.67 20.48
N GLY A 426 -3.81 10.68 20.53
CA GLY A 426 -4.00 9.36 19.93
C GLY A 426 -3.99 8.23 20.94
N LEU A 427 -4.65 7.12 20.59
CA LEU A 427 -4.72 5.93 21.42
C LEU A 427 -4.58 4.65 20.61
N TRP A 428 -3.87 3.66 21.16
CA TRP A 428 -3.67 2.35 20.54
C TRP A 428 -4.84 1.41 20.84
N PHE A 429 -5.21 0.61 19.82
CA PHE A 429 -6.17 -0.49 19.95
C PHE A 429 -5.71 -1.69 19.12
N GLU A 430 -6.03 -2.90 19.59
CA GLU A 430 -5.92 -4.16 18.86
C GLU A 430 -7.26 -4.91 18.92
N PRO A 431 -8.31 -4.39 18.27
CA PRO A 431 -9.70 -4.80 18.53
C PRO A 431 -10.08 -6.13 17.89
N GLU A 432 -9.25 -6.66 17.00
CA GLU A 432 -9.46 -7.95 16.34
C GLU A 432 -8.96 -9.14 17.19
N MET A 433 -8.27 -8.86 18.30
CA MET A 433 -7.61 -9.89 19.12
C MET A 433 -8.10 -9.88 20.55
N VAL A 434 -7.94 -11.03 21.21
CA VAL A 434 -8.33 -11.23 22.59
C VAL A 434 -7.34 -12.18 23.29
N ASN A 435 -6.97 -11.90 24.55
CA ASN A 435 -6.27 -12.88 25.37
C ASN A 435 -7.27 -13.86 26.00
N PRO A 436 -6.97 -15.16 26.10
CA PRO A 436 -7.76 -16.08 26.94
C PRO A 436 -7.84 -15.63 28.39
N ASP A 437 -6.82 -14.91 28.88
CA ASP A 437 -6.85 -14.25 30.17
C ASP A 437 -7.37 -12.81 30.06
N SER A 438 -8.65 -12.69 29.72
CA SER A 438 -9.42 -11.44 29.69
C SER A 438 -10.84 -11.70 30.20
N ASP A 439 -11.54 -10.67 30.64
CA ASP A 439 -12.94 -10.77 31.06
C ASP A 439 -13.83 -11.02 29.83
N MET A 440 -13.52 -10.41 28.69
CA MET A 440 -14.23 -10.67 27.44
C MET A 440 -14.21 -12.16 27.09
N PHE A 441 -13.05 -12.80 27.07
CA PHE A 441 -12.97 -14.24 26.72
C PHE A 441 -13.62 -15.12 27.76
N ARG A 442 -13.48 -14.82 29.05
CA ARG A 442 -14.14 -15.60 30.14
C ARG A 442 -15.66 -15.57 30.04
N ASN A 443 -16.22 -14.41 29.69
CA ASN A 443 -17.66 -14.22 29.55
C ASN A 443 -18.22 -14.72 28.24
N HIS A 444 -17.44 -14.64 27.17
CA HIS A 444 -17.85 -14.92 25.77
C HIS A 444 -16.82 -15.79 25.02
N PRO A 445 -16.57 -17.04 25.47
CA PRO A 445 -15.59 -17.91 24.82
C PRO A 445 -16.03 -18.40 23.43
N ASP A 446 -17.27 -18.11 23.03
CA ASP A 446 -17.86 -18.36 21.72
C ASP A 446 -17.67 -17.18 20.74
N TRP A 447 -17.14 -16.04 21.17
CA TRP A 447 -16.82 -14.90 20.33
C TRP A 447 -15.43 -15.00 19.67
N VAL A 448 -14.83 -16.18 19.63
CA VAL A 448 -13.50 -16.41 19.08
C VAL A 448 -13.60 -17.36 17.89
N LEU A 449 -12.95 -16.99 16.78
CA LEU A 449 -12.81 -17.89 15.64
C LEU A 449 -12.10 -19.18 16.07
N LYS A 450 -12.74 -20.31 15.83
CA LYS A 450 -12.21 -21.64 16.21
C LYS A 450 -12.86 -22.77 15.44
N PRO A 451 -12.10 -23.83 15.08
CA PRO A 451 -12.61 -24.90 14.23
C PRO A 451 -13.62 -25.82 14.93
N THR A 452 -13.57 -25.91 16.27
CA THR A 452 -14.47 -26.74 17.08
C THR A 452 -14.70 -26.13 18.46
N ALA A 453 -15.77 -26.54 19.12
CA ALA A 453 -16.07 -26.06 20.47
C ALA A 453 -15.00 -26.41 21.53
N GLY A 454 -14.23 -27.49 21.32
CA GLY A 454 -13.27 -28.02 22.30
C GLY A 454 -11.80 -27.66 22.01
N ARG A 455 -11.51 -26.93 20.92
CA ARG A 455 -10.12 -26.61 20.56
C ARG A 455 -10.01 -25.18 20.05
N LEU A 456 -9.12 -24.40 20.65
CA LEU A 456 -8.70 -23.10 20.16
C LEU A 456 -7.59 -23.27 19.10
N PRO A 457 -7.50 -22.33 18.14
CA PRO A 457 -6.33 -22.22 17.27
C PRO A 457 -5.03 -22.01 18.05
N MET A 458 -3.89 -22.29 17.41
CA MET A 458 -2.59 -21.99 18.00
C MET A 458 -2.51 -20.50 18.34
N GLN A 459 -2.04 -20.20 19.55
CA GLN A 459 -1.84 -18.82 19.99
C GLN A 459 -0.66 -18.17 19.27
N GLY A 460 -0.77 -16.88 19.02
CA GLY A 460 0.34 -15.99 18.73
C GLY A 460 0.32 -14.85 19.75
N ARG A 461 1.43 -14.57 20.43
CA ARG A 461 1.52 -13.58 21.52
C ARG A 461 0.43 -13.79 22.61
N THR A 462 0.14 -15.05 22.94
CA THR A 462 -0.94 -15.42 23.88
C THR A 462 -2.35 -14.96 23.45
N GLN A 463 -2.56 -14.67 22.18
CA GLN A 463 -3.80 -14.13 21.64
C GLN A 463 -4.62 -15.18 20.88
N GLN A 464 -5.93 -14.92 20.77
CA GLN A 464 -6.89 -15.50 19.87
C GLN A 464 -7.55 -14.40 19.04
N VAL A 465 -8.29 -14.77 17.97
CA VAL A 465 -8.95 -13.83 17.06
C VAL A 465 -10.42 -13.72 17.41
N VAL A 466 -10.91 -12.49 17.58
CA VAL A 466 -12.33 -12.20 17.81
C VAL A 466 -13.12 -12.47 16.55
N ASP A 467 -14.23 -13.19 16.65
CA ASP A 467 -15.17 -13.39 15.54
C ASP A 467 -16.03 -12.13 15.34
N LEU A 468 -15.54 -11.18 14.54
CA LEU A 468 -16.26 -9.95 14.21
C LEU A 468 -17.43 -10.17 13.25
N THR A 469 -17.62 -11.39 12.74
CA THR A 469 -18.83 -11.77 12.00
C THR A 469 -20.02 -12.03 12.92
N ASN A 470 -19.76 -12.23 14.22
CA ASN A 470 -20.76 -12.29 15.25
C ASN A 470 -21.23 -10.86 15.63
N PRO A 471 -22.51 -10.52 15.44
CA PRO A 471 -23.02 -9.18 15.72
C PRO A 471 -22.80 -8.71 17.14
N ASP A 472 -22.91 -9.58 18.13
CA ASP A 472 -22.75 -9.22 19.55
C ASP A 472 -21.28 -8.87 19.85
N ALA A 473 -20.33 -9.62 19.29
CA ALA A 473 -18.90 -9.31 19.41
C ALA A 473 -18.54 -8.01 18.67
N TYR A 474 -19.10 -7.80 17.48
CA TYR A 474 -18.93 -6.56 16.72
C TYR A 474 -19.43 -5.35 17.51
N ASP A 475 -20.67 -5.41 18.02
CA ASP A 475 -21.29 -4.31 18.78
C ASP A 475 -20.53 -4.00 20.06
N TYR A 476 -19.99 -5.01 20.75
CA TYR A 476 -19.15 -4.83 21.93
C TYR A 476 -17.86 -4.05 21.57
N ILE A 477 -17.12 -4.48 20.54
CA ILE A 477 -15.86 -3.83 20.13
C ILE A 477 -16.12 -2.42 19.63
N TYR A 478 -17.04 -2.27 18.67
CA TYR A 478 -17.39 -0.97 18.09
C TYR A 478 -17.88 0.00 19.16
N GLY A 479 -18.81 -0.43 20.01
CA GLY A 479 -19.37 0.43 21.07
C GLY A 479 -18.35 0.88 22.11
N ALA A 480 -17.36 0.03 22.45
CA ALA A 480 -16.29 0.41 23.35
C ALA A 480 -15.36 1.47 22.70
N MET A 481 -15.00 1.30 21.43
CA MET A 481 -14.15 2.23 20.70
C MET A 481 -14.86 3.57 20.46
N ASP A 482 -16.10 3.56 19.96
CA ASP A 482 -16.92 4.74 19.72
C ASP A 482 -17.06 5.60 21.00
N LYS A 483 -17.39 4.93 22.13
CA LYS A 483 -17.47 5.59 23.44
C LYS A 483 -16.17 6.28 23.83
N LEU A 484 -15.03 5.57 23.73
CA LEU A 484 -13.73 6.12 24.14
C LEU A 484 -13.28 7.27 23.23
N VAL A 485 -13.53 7.16 21.93
CA VAL A 485 -13.24 8.25 20.97
C VAL A 485 -14.00 9.52 21.38
N GLY A 486 -15.30 9.39 21.67
CA GLY A 486 -16.12 10.55 22.09
C GLY A 486 -15.74 11.08 23.47
N GLU A 487 -15.56 10.23 24.48
CA GLU A 487 -15.30 10.66 25.88
C GLU A 487 -13.91 11.27 26.07
N LEU A 488 -12.88 10.72 25.41
CA LEU A 488 -11.51 11.22 25.53
C LEU A 488 -11.17 12.30 24.51
N GLY A 489 -11.99 12.45 23.44
CA GLY A 489 -11.69 13.33 22.33
C GLY A 489 -10.50 12.82 21.51
N ILE A 490 -10.50 11.52 21.18
CA ILE A 490 -9.39 10.89 20.44
C ILE A 490 -9.38 11.40 19.00
N ASP A 491 -8.26 11.98 18.56
CA ASP A 491 -8.04 12.46 17.20
C ASP A 491 -7.45 11.36 16.28
N TYR A 492 -6.84 10.33 16.87
CA TYR A 492 -6.07 9.33 16.14
C TYR A 492 -6.08 7.97 16.83
N ILE A 493 -6.30 6.92 16.05
CA ILE A 493 -6.18 5.53 16.48
C ILE A 493 -4.97 4.88 15.79
N LYS A 494 -4.07 4.27 16.58
CA LYS A 494 -3.15 3.26 16.10
C LYS A 494 -3.85 1.90 16.22
N TRP A 495 -4.30 1.37 15.08
CA TRP A 495 -4.99 0.08 15.01
C TRP A 495 -3.99 -1.03 14.74
N ASP A 496 -3.78 -1.91 15.68
CA ASP A 496 -2.85 -3.04 15.57
C ASP A 496 -3.56 -4.38 15.31
N HIS A 497 -2.79 -5.37 14.83
CA HIS A 497 -3.24 -6.71 14.51
C HIS A 497 -2.06 -7.68 14.58
N ASN A 498 -1.85 -8.34 15.74
CA ASN A 498 -0.60 -9.05 16.01
C ASN A 498 -0.68 -10.56 15.79
N LYS A 499 -1.84 -11.19 15.95
CA LYS A 499 -1.97 -12.62 15.73
C LYS A 499 -2.43 -12.94 14.30
N LEU A 500 -1.75 -13.87 13.65
CA LEU A 500 -2.21 -14.45 12.38
C LEU A 500 -3.58 -15.12 12.56
N VAL A 501 -4.50 -14.88 11.64
CA VAL A 501 -5.81 -15.54 11.60
C VAL A 501 -5.61 -16.93 11.03
N THR A 502 -5.80 -17.93 11.86
CA THR A 502 -5.61 -19.34 11.49
C THR A 502 -6.79 -20.16 11.99
N GLU A 503 -7.19 -21.18 11.20
CA GLU A 503 -8.34 -22.02 11.51
C GLU A 503 -9.62 -21.19 11.74
N GLU A 504 -9.84 -20.22 10.85
CA GLU A 504 -10.82 -19.14 10.95
C GLU A 504 -12.27 -19.60 10.72
N VAL A 505 -12.78 -20.44 11.58
CA VAL A 505 -14.18 -20.88 11.56
C VAL A 505 -14.99 -20.08 12.58
N SER A 506 -16.05 -19.44 12.11
CA SER A 506 -17.02 -18.78 12.99
C SER A 506 -17.88 -19.82 13.72
N PRO A 507 -17.92 -19.80 15.08
CA PRO A 507 -18.83 -20.67 15.82
C PRO A 507 -20.30 -20.43 15.51
N LEU A 508 -20.64 -19.21 15.04
CA LEU A 508 -22.00 -18.84 14.70
C LEU A 508 -22.51 -19.61 13.46
N THR A 509 -21.67 -19.76 12.44
CA THR A 509 -22.05 -20.38 11.16
C THR A 509 -21.52 -21.81 11.01
N GLY A 510 -20.48 -22.18 11.76
CA GLY A 510 -19.75 -23.44 11.60
C GLY A 510 -18.93 -23.50 10.29
N ARG A 511 -18.65 -22.36 9.67
CA ARG A 511 -17.95 -22.24 8.38
C ARG A 511 -16.72 -21.35 8.48
N PRO A 512 -15.73 -21.51 7.59
CA PRO A 512 -14.66 -20.53 7.44
C PRO A 512 -15.23 -19.13 7.19
N ALA A 513 -14.56 -18.11 7.72
CA ALA A 513 -15.10 -16.76 7.77
C ALA A 513 -14.05 -15.66 7.51
N ALA A 514 -12.91 -15.98 6.87
CA ALA A 514 -11.86 -14.98 6.61
C ALA A 514 -12.35 -13.82 5.74
N HIS A 515 -13.16 -14.11 4.71
CA HIS A 515 -13.83 -13.11 3.87
C HIS A 515 -14.72 -12.19 4.70
N ALA A 516 -15.65 -12.76 5.45
CA ALA A 516 -16.60 -12.01 6.25
C ALA A 516 -15.92 -11.24 7.40
N GLN A 517 -14.86 -11.81 7.99
CA GLN A 517 -14.02 -11.15 9.01
C GLN A 517 -13.35 -9.90 8.44
N THR A 518 -12.75 -9.99 7.25
CA THR A 518 -12.12 -8.84 6.57
C THR A 518 -13.14 -7.72 6.30
N LEU A 519 -14.34 -8.08 5.82
CA LEU A 519 -15.42 -7.11 5.62
C LEU A 519 -15.90 -6.48 6.92
N ALA A 520 -15.97 -7.25 8.02
CA ALA A 520 -16.34 -6.74 9.34
C ALA A 520 -15.32 -5.73 9.86
N VAL A 521 -14.02 -5.99 9.67
CA VAL A 521 -12.95 -5.02 9.98
C VAL A 521 -13.12 -3.73 9.18
N TYR A 522 -13.31 -3.80 7.87
CA TYR A 522 -13.57 -2.62 7.04
C TYR A 522 -14.78 -1.83 7.54
N ARG A 523 -15.83 -2.52 7.95
CA ARG A 523 -17.03 -1.87 8.48
C ARG A 523 -16.75 -1.12 9.77
N ILE A 524 -15.95 -1.66 10.73
CA ILE A 524 -15.59 -0.92 11.96
C ILE A 524 -14.83 0.36 11.62
N PHE A 525 -13.84 0.31 10.69
CA PHE A 525 -13.12 1.50 10.26
C PHE A 525 -14.07 2.56 9.70
N THR A 526 -14.98 2.16 8.81
CA THR A 526 -15.92 3.09 8.16
C THR A 526 -16.96 3.62 9.13
N ASP A 527 -17.49 2.79 10.04
CA ASP A 527 -18.47 3.19 11.03
C ASP A 527 -17.87 4.19 12.04
N LEU A 528 -16.64 3.94 12.52
CA LEU A 528 -15.92 4.87 13.40
C LEU A 528 -15.66 6.22 12.72
N LYS A 529 -15.17 6.21 11.48
CA LYS A 529 -14.91 7.44 10.72
C LYS A 529 -16.21 8.18 10.35
N ALA A 530 -17.31 7.47 10.14
CA ALA A 530 -18.62 8.08 9.91
C ALA A 530 -19.18 8.74 11.19
N ALA A 531 -19.01 8.10 12.35
CA ALA A 531 -19.40 8.66 13.63
C ALA A 531 -18.51 9.83 14.08
N HIS A 532 -17.21 9.76 13.73
CA HIS A 532 -16.18 10.73 14.09
C HIS A 532 -15.39 11.19 12.85
N PRO A 533 -15.93 12.06 12.00
CA PRO A 533 -15.34 12.38 10.68
C PRO A 533 -13.92 12.96 10.74
N GLY A 534 -13.49 13.54 11.87
CA GLY A 534 -12.14 14.05 12.08
C GLY A 534 -11.11 13.01 12.53
N LEU A 535 -11.57 11.80 12.87
CA LEU A 535 -10.71 10.72 13.34
C LEU A 535 -9.80 10.20 12.22
N GLU A 536 -8.50 10.12 12.49
CA GLU A 536 -7.54 9.44 11.63
C GLU A 536 -7.22 8.05 12.21
N ILE A 537 -7.08 7.05 11.35
CA ILE A 537 -6.75 5.68 11.76
C ILE A 537 -5.50 5.19 11.00
N GLU A 538 -4.50 4.76 11.76
CA GLU A 538 -3.33 4.06 11.24
C GLU A 538 -3.57 2.56 11.21
N SER A 539 -3.29 1.92 10.08
CA SER A 539 -3.19 0.46 10.00
C SER A 539 -1.77 0.02 10.40
N CYS A 540 -1.66 -0.54 11.60
CA CYS A 540 -0.53 -1.34 12.06
C CYS A 540 -0.94 -2.82 12.03
N SER A 541 0.00 -3.72 11.79
CA SER A 541 -0.24 -5.16 11.88
C SER A 541 1.08 -5.85 12.21
N SER A 542 1.51 -5.77 13.48
CA SER A 542 2.89 -6.07 13.90
C SER A 542 3.92 -5.38 13.00
N GLY A 543 3.74 -4.09 12.73
CA GLY A 543 4.43 -3.42 11.64
C GLY A 543 3.69 -3.52 10.32
N GLY A 544 4.38 -3.91 9.24
CA GLY A 544 3.90 -3.89 7.86
C GLY A 544 3.08 -5.11 7.40
N GLY A 545 2.45 -5.86 8.30
CA GLY A 545 1.73 -7.08 7.96
C GLY A 545 0.43 -6.87 7.16
N ARG A 546 -0.17 -5.67 7.19
CA ARG A 546 -1.41 -5.34 6.46
C ARG A 546 -1.26 -4.02 5.71
N ILE A 547 -0.72 -4.10 4.49
CA ILE A 547 -0.54 -2.97 3.58
C ILE A 547 -1.07 -3.39 2.21
N ASP A 548 -2.18 -2.82 1.80
CA ASP A 548 -2.86 -3.06 0.52
C ASP A 548 -3.83 -1.92 0.22
N LEU A 549 -4.36 -1.86 -1.02
CA LEU A 549 -5.30 -0.82 -1.41
C LEU A 549 -6.68 -0.97 -0.75
N GLY A 550 -7.04 -2.13 -0.22
CA GLY A 550 -8.27 -2.31 0.53
C GLY A 550 -8.24 -1.50 1.82
N ILE A 551 -7.23 -1.74 2.68
CA ILE A 551 -7.10 -0.97 3.93
C ILE A 551 -6.77 0.51 3.68
N LEU A 552 -5.95 0.82 2.66
CA LEU A 552 -5.59 2.21 2.31
C LEU A 552 -6.76 3.03 1.75
N SER A 553 -7.88 2.40 1.39
CA SER A 553 -9.10 3.12 1.02
C SER A 553 -9.83 3.72 2.23
N ILE A 554 -9.54 3.25 3.43
CA ILE A 554 -10.23 3.60 4.69
C ILE A 554 -9.28 4.06 5.80
N ALA A 555 -8.02 3.62 5.79
CA ALA A 555 -6.98 4.06 6.72
C ALA A 555 -6.24 5.30 6.20
N ASP A 556 -5.76 6.13 7.11
CA ASP A 556 -5.11 7.41 6.80
C ASP A 556 -3.59 7.28 6.66
N ARG A 557 -3.01 6.22 7.22
CA ARG A 557 -1.60 5.85 7.08
C ARG A 557 -1.38 4.39 7.44
N VAL A 558 -0.18 3.89 7.13
CA VAL A 558 0.29 2.54 7.51
C VAL A 558 1.57 2.63 8.34
N TRP A 559 1.74 1.69 9.26
CA TRP A 559 3.00 1.43 9.92
C TRP A 559 3.78 0.38 9.13
N ALA A 560 4.91 0.75 8.52
CA ALA A 560 5.60 -0.12 7.57
C ALA A 560 6.41 -1.24 8.23
N SER A 561 6.89 -1.02 9.46
CA SER A 561 7.69 -1.98 10.24
C SER A 561 7.86 -1.51 11.68
N ASP A 562 7.87 -2.44 12.63
CA ASP A 562 8.27 -2.19 14.01
C ASP A 562 9.80 -1.98 14.16
N CYS A 563 10.57 -2.24 13.10
CA CYS A 563 11.98 -1.90 13.07
C CYS A 563 12.16 -0.41 12.76
N VAL A 564 12.66 0.37 13.71
CA VAL A 564 12.99 1.79 13.54
C VAL A 564 14.50 2.04 13.30
N ASP A 565 15.29 0.97 13.13
CA ASP A 565 16.68 1.09 12.70
C ASP A 565 16.77 1.74 11.30
N PRO A 566 17.42 2.89 11.13
CA PRO A 566 17.40 3.63 9.87
C PRO A 566 18.10 2.90 8.71
N VAL A 567 19.01 1.97 8.99
CA VAL A 567 19.68 1.18 7.95
C VAL A 567 18.73 0.14 7.37
N GLU A 568 17.94 -0.55 8.23
CA GLU A 568 16.92 -1.48 7.79
C GLU A 568 15.76 -0.75 7.10
N ARG A 569 15.30 0.38 7.68
CA ARG A 569 14.23 1.21 7.15
C ARG A 569 14.52 1.75 5.75
N ALA A 570 15.78 1.99 5.40
CA ALA A 570 16.14 2.49 4.06
C ALA A 570 15.60 1.61 2.93
N ASP A 571 15.65 0.28 3.08
CA ASP A 571 15.11 -0.66 2.09
C ASP A 571 13.61 -0.96 2.33
N ILE A 572 13.17 -1.08 3.58
CA ILE A 572 11.76 -1.31 3.92
C ILE A 572 10.88 -0.19 3.34
N GLN A 573 11.26 1.08 3.54
CA GLN A 573 10.55 2.25 3.02
C GLN A 573 10.60 2.31 1.49
N ARG A 574 11.77 2.05 0.90
CA ARG A 574 11.98 2.09 -0.55
C ARG A 574 11.03 1.13 -1.29
N TYR A 575 10.84 -0.09 -0.78
CA TYR A 575 9.97 -1.07 -1.41
C TYR A 575 8.51 -0.98 -0.94
N THR A 576 8.23 -0.41 0.22
CA THR A 576 6.87 -0.05 0.62
C THR A 576 6.33 1.10 -0.24
N SER A 577 7.17 2.06 -0.59
CA SER A 577 6.80 3.18 -1.45
C SER A 577 6.59 2.82 -2.93
N LEU A 578 6.74 1.57 -3.34
CA LEU A 578 6.24 1.13 -4.64
C LEU A 578 4.70 1.15 -4.72
N LEU A 579 4.02 1.00 -3.59
CA LEU A 579 2.56 1.08 -3.49
C LEU A 579 2.10 2.34 -2.76
N VAL A 580 2.68 2.63 -1.60
CA VAL A 580 2.18 3.64 -0.65
C VAL A 580 2.96 4.94 -0.81
N PRO A 581 2.30 6.10 -0.96
CA PRO A 581 3.00 7.38 -0.97
C PRO A 581 3.65 7.63 0.40
N PRO A 582 4.90 8.14 0.46
CA PRO A 582 5.68 8.22 1.69
C PRO A 582 5.00 8.98 2.83
N GLU A 583 4.25 10.03 2.54
CA GLU A 583 3.51 10.80 3.55
C GLU A 583 2.39 10.00 4.24
N MET A 584 2.09 8.80 3.75
CA MET A 584 1.18 7.84 4.38
C MET A 584 1.92 6.63 4.99
N ILE A 585 3.25 6.63 4.95
CA ILE A 585 4.09 5.64 5.63
C ILE A 585 4.59 6.24 6.94
N GLY A 586 4.29 5.61 8.07
CA GLY A 586 4.86 5.99 9.36
C GLY A 586 6.38 5.79 9.38
N GLU A 587 7.13 6.88 9.52
CA GLU A 587 8.59 6.89 9.56
C GLU A 587 9.06 7.57 10.85
N HIS A 588 9.40 6.75 11.85
CA HIS A 588 9.75 7.25 13.17
C HIS A 588 11.26 7.30 13.42
N VAL A 589 11.66 8.35 14.13
CA VAL A 589 12.99 8.51 14.69
C VAL A 589 13.01 7.77 16.02
N GLY A 590 13.72 6.63 16.07
CA GLY A 590 13.84 5.81 17.26
C GLY A 590 15.08 6.16 18.12
N ALA A 591 15.27 5.41 19.19
CA ALA A 591 16.44 5.49 20.07
C ALA A 591 17.73 5.04 19.36
N SER A 592 18.88 5.36 19.96
CA SER A 592 20.17 4.80 19.60
C SER A 592 20.89 4.27 20.84
N PRO A 593 21.20 2.95 20.92
CA PRO A 593 20.97 1.92 19.90
C PRO A 593 19.48 1.65 19.63
N ALA A 594 19.15 1.24 18.38
CA ALA A 594 17.79 0.83 18.02
C ALA A 594 17.36 -0.41 18.81
N HIS A 595 16.12 -0.44 19.31
CA HIS A 595 15.64 -1.53 20.17
C HIS A 595 15.62 -2.90 19.46
N SER A 596 15.31 -2.91 18.17
CA SER A 596 15.17 -4.15 17.37
C SER A 596 16.51 -4.78 16.97
N THR A 597 17.52 -3.97 16.62
CA THR A 597 18.78 -4.44 16.03
C THR A 597 20.00 -4.23 16.92
N HIS A 598 19.86 -3.42 17.98
CA HIS A 598 20.96 -2.93 18.82
C HIS A 598 22.04 -2.15 18.06
N ARG A 599 21.76 -1.70 16.83
CA ARG A 599 22.65 -0.85 16.05
C ARG A 599 22.64 0.58 16.58
N ALA A 600 23.81 1.11 16.85
CA ALA A 600 23.99 2.53 17.16
C ALA A 600 24.16 3.33 15.88
N THR A 601 23.37 4.39 15.72
CA THR A 601 23.42 5.31 14.59
C THR A 601 23.36 6.75 15.08
N SER A 602 23.85 7.67 14.27
CA SER A 602 23.75 9.11 14.59
C SER A 602 22.29 9.57 14.50
N GLN A 603 21.99 10.67 15.18
CA GLN A 603 20.65 11.27 15.13
C GLN A 603 20.33 11.73 13.70
N GLU A 604 21.30 12.29 12.99
CA GLU A 604 21.13 12.74 11.60
C GLU A 604 20.74 11.59 10.65
N MET A 605 21.35 10.41 10.81
CA MET A 605 20.95 9.23 10.01
C MET A 605 19.50 8.87 10.25
N ARG A 606 19.07 8.85 11.53
CA ARG A 606 17.67 8.54 11.90
C ARG A 606 16.71 9.59 11.36
N MET A 607 17.03 10.88 11.50
CA MET A 607 16.23 12.00 11.01
C MET A 607 16.15 12.03 9.48
N ALA A 608 17.28 11.89 8.79
CA ALA A 608 17.30 11.87 7.33
C ALA A 608 16.51 10.68 6.76
N THR A 609 16.51 9.53 7.45
CA THR A 609 15.72 8.35 7.03
C THR A 609 14.23 8.61 7.14
N ALA A 610 13.77 9.28 8.21
CA ALA A 610 12.37 9.59 8.44
C ALA A 610 11.85 10.82 7.64
N PHE A 611 12.71 11.53 6.91
CA PHE A 611 12.42 12.87 6.39
C PHE A 611 11.33 12.92 5.30
N PHE A 612 11.20 11.88 4.47
CA PHE A 612 10.23 11.89 3.37
C PHE A 612 8.85 11.32 3.73
N GLY A 613 8.76 10.61 4.85
CA GLY A 613 7.55 9.94 5.28
C GLY A 613 6.64 10.79 6.19
N HIS A 614 5.66 10.14 6.78
CA HIS A 614 4.90 10.72 7.88
C HIS A 614 5.78 10.65 9.14
N MET A 615 6.56 11.72 9.34
CA MET A 615 7.57 11.79 10.40
C MET A 615 6.97 11.61 11.78
N GLY A 616 7.61 10.80 12.59
CA GLY A 616 7.28 10.62 13.99
C GLY A 616 8.53 10.38 14.85
N ILE A 617 8.30 10.24 16.14
CA ILE A 617 9.29 9.99 17.17
C ILE A 617 8.81 8.81 17.99
N GLU A 618 9.69 7.83 18.21
CA GLU A 618 9.44 6.66 19.05
C GLU A 618 10.65 6.44 19.95
N TRP A 619 10.79 7.31 20.96
CA TRP A 619 12.02 7.49 21.72
C TRP A 619 11.72 8.11 23.08
N ASN A 620 12.39 7.68 24.12
CA ASN A 620 12.23 8.25 25.46
C ASN A 620 13.02 9.56 25.60
N LEU A 621 12.42 10.66 25.22
CA LEU A 621 13.02 12.00 25.25
C LEU A 621 13.39 12.50 26.66
N LEU A 622 12.81 11.90 27.74
CA LEU A 622 13.13 12.26 29.12
C LEU A 622 14.54 11.85 29.56
N LYS A 623 15.15 10.91 28.83
CA LYS A 623 16.51 10.40 29.13
C LYS A 623 17.61 11.08 28.31
N GLU A 624 17.24 11.98 27.42
CA GLU A 624 18.16 12.59 26.48
C GLU A 624 18.66 13.97 26.94
N PRO A 625 19.89 14.34 26.61
CA PRO A 625 20.39 15.67 26.85
C PRO A 625 19.64 16.72 26.03
N GLN A 626 19.58 17.96 26.53
CA GLN A 626 18.84 19.04 25.87
C GLN A 626 19.38 19.31 24.45
N GLU A 627 20.66 19.12 24.19
CA GLU A 627 21.27 19.27 22.87
C GLU A 627 20.63 18.36 21.81
N ASP A 628 20.30 17.11 22.18
CA ASP A 628 19.63 16.17 21.28
C ASP A 628 18.17 16.57 21.02
N ILE A 629 17.49 17.13 22.03
CA ILE A 629 16.12 17.67 21.88
C ILE A 629 16.12 18.89 20.96
N ASP A 630 17.07 19.82 21.16
CA ASP A 630 17.21 21.04 20.33
C ASP A 630 17.48 20.66 18.86
N LYS A 631 18.34 19.67 18.63
CA LYS A 631 18.63 19.15 17.30
C LYS A 631 17.42 18.48 16.65
N LEU A 632 16.66 17.71 17.44
CA LEU A 632 15.40 17.11 16.99
C LEU A 632 14.41 18.20 16.56
N ALA A 633 14.28 19.28 17.34
CA ALA A 633 13.43 20.41 17.02
C ALA A 633 13.86 21.14 15.72
N GLU A 634 15.16 21.31 15.49
CA GLU A 634 15.70 21.89 14.25
C GLU A 634 15.29 21.06 13.01
N TRP A 635 15.51 19.75 13.04
CA TRP A 635 15.12 18.85 11.96
C TRP A 635 13.60 18.78 11.76
N THR A 636 12.84 18.75 12.84
CA THR A 636 11.38 18.78 12.78
C THR A 636 10.88 20.08 12.13
N ALA A 637 11.50 21.22 12.46
CA ALA A 637 11.19 22.50 11.82
C ALA A 637 11.53 22.48 10.33
N GLU A 638 12.65 21.86 9.94
CA GLU A 638 13.01 21.71 8.52
C GLU A 638 12.03 20.80 7.78
N PHE A 639 11.63 19.65 8.36
CA PHE A 639 10.61 18.78 7.80
C PHE A 639 9.29 19.54 7.56
N LYS A 640 8.83 20.33 8.53
CA LYS A 640 7.57 21.10 8.43
C LYS A 640 7.56 22.11 7.29
N LYS A 641 8.72 22.63 6.86
CA LYS A 641 8.82 23.52 5.69
C LYS A 641 8.50 22.78 4.38
N HIS A 642 8.70 21.44 4.34
CA HIS A 642 8.65 20.65 3.10
C HIS A 642 7.52 19.63 3.06
N ARG A 643 6.90 19.26 4.19
CA ARG A 643 5.91 18.19 4.27
C ARG A 643 4.70 18.36 3.35
N GLU A 644 4.30 19.60 3.05
CA GLU A 644 3.22 19.86 2.08
C GLU A 644 3.65 19.53 0.64
N TRP A 645 4.94 19.66 0.33
CA TRP A 645 5.49 19.20 -0.95
C TRP A 645 5.39 17.67 -1.04
N PHE A 646 5.81 16.96 0.01
CA PHE A 646 5.82 15.50 0.01
C PHE A 646 4.43 14.91 -0.23
N ALA A 647 3.37 15.59 0.19
CA ALA A 647 1.99 15.17 -0.04
C ALA A 647 1.53 15.26 -1.51
N VAL A 648 2.31 15.85 -2.41
CA VAL A 648 1.97 16.03 -3.83
C VAL A 648 3.10 15.67 -4.78
N ASP A 649 4.31 15.48 -4.28
CA ASP A 649 5.52 15.26 -5.06
C ASP A 649 5.52 13.87 -5.74
N THR A 650 6.33 13.78 -6.80
CA THR A 650 6.71 12.50 -7.38
C THR A 650 7.89 11.94 -6.61
N VAL A 651 7.68 10.79 -5.97
CA VAL A 651 8.76 10.04 -5.32
C VAL A 651 9.59 9.34 -6.37
N VAL A 652 10.90 9.42 -6.24
CA VAL A 652 11.84 8.81 -7.18
C VAL A 652 12.95 8.07 -6.43
N HIS A 653 13.29 6.91 -6.95
CA HIS A 653 14.44 6.12 -6.54
C HIS A 653 15.44 6.05 -7.69
N SER A 654 16.72 6.20 -7.40
CA SER A 654 17.78 6.05 -8.40
C SER A 654 18.28 4.60 -8.43
N ASP A 655 18.61 4.14 -9.63
CA ASP A 655 19.31 2.87 -9.83
C ASP A 655 20.80 3.09 -9.56
N ALA A 656 21.28 2.69 -8.39
CA ALA A 656 22.69 2.73 -8.03
C ALA A 656 23.35 1.39 -8.35
N ALA A 657 24.47 1.42 -9.08
CA ALA A 657 25.24 0.22 -9.37
C ALA A 657 25.92 -0.38 -8.13
N ASP A 658 26.22 0.47 -7.13
CA ASP A 658 26.81 0.06 -5.87
C ASP A 658 25.70 -0.23 -4.84
N PRO A 659 25.56 -1.47 -4.36
CA PRO A 659 24.54 -1.83 -3.37
C PRO A 659 24.76 -1.19 -2.00
N ALA A 660 25.96 -0.60 -1.75
CA ALA A 660 26.26 0.10 -0.51
C ALA A 660 25.52 1.44 -0.37
N VAL A 661 24.96 1.99 -1.46
CA VAL A 661 24.37 3.32 -1.46
C VAL A 661 22.90 3.29 -1.91
N ARG A 662 22.12 4.28 -1.42
CA ARG A 662 20.77 4.57 -1.88
C ARG A 662 20.65 6.06 -2.20
N VAL A 663 19.88 6.36 -3.24
CA VAL A 663 19.45 7.72 -3.55
C VAL A 663 17.95 7.71 -3.75
N ASP A 664 17.27 8.46 -2.93
CA ASP A 664 15.82 8.62 -2.96
C ASP A 664 15.50 10.12 -3.00
N GLY A 665 14.40 10.51 -3.60
CA GLY A 665 14.03 11.91 -3.69
C GLY A 665 12.54 12.15 -3.88
N CYS A 666 12.15 13.37 -3.54
CA CYS A 666 10.83 13.92 -3.80
C CYS A 666 10.99 15.09 -4.77
N VAL A 667 10.34 15.00 -5.94
CA VAL A 667 10.43 15.98 -7.03
C VAL A 667 9.08 16.66 -7.19
N MET A 668 9.02 17.99 -7.11
CA MET A 668 7.76 18.74 -7.32
C MET A 668 7.15 18.42 -8.67
N PRO A 669 5.80 18.37 -8.79
CA PRO A 669 5.13 18.03 -10.05
C PRO A 669 5.52 18.95 -11.22
N ASN A 670 5.75 20.25 -10.96
CA ASN A 670 6.22 21.23 -11.94
C ASN A 670 7.74 21.19 -12.19
N LYS A 671 8.46 20.29 -11.51
CA LYS A 671 9.92 20.14 -11.55
C LYS A 671 10.70 21.41 -11.19
N ALA A 672 10.07 22.32 -10.43
CA ALA A 672 10.72 23.55 -9.98
C ALA A 672 11.75 23.30 -8.88
N ALA A 673 11.51 22.29 -8.05
CA ALA A 673 12.41 21.92 -6.96
C ALA A 673 12.32 20.41 -6.66
N ALA A 674 13.34 19.89 -6.01
CA ALA A 674 13.41 18.54 -5.48
C ALA A 674 14.30 18.50 -4.23
N ILE A 675 14.05 17.52 -3.37
CA ILE A 675 14.95 17.15 -2.29
C ILE A 675 15.36 15.71 -2.50
N TYR A 676 16.67 15.43 -2.40
CA TYR A 676 17.22 14.09 -2.48
C TYR A 676 17.95 13.74 -1.20
N ARG A 677 17.87 12.45 -0.86
CA ARG A 677 18.65 11.82 0.22
C ARG A 677 19.71 10.92 -0.41
N PHE A 678 20.96 11.09 -0.02
CA PHE A 678 22.04 10.14 -0.27
C PHE A 678 22.32 9.38 1.03
N THR A 679 22.22 8.06 0.98
CA THR A 679 22.45 7.17 2.13
C THR A 679 23.60 6.22 1.83
N GLN A 680 24.59 6.18 2.70
CA GLN A 680 25.69 5.22 2.71
C GLN A 680 25.34 4.11 3.71
N LEU A 681 24.85 2.97 3.25
CA LEU A 681 24.43 1.85 4.11
C LEU A 681 25.64 1.07 4.66
N THR A 682 26.55 0.72 3.76
CA THR A 682 27.79 -0.04 4.07
C THR A 682 28.97 0.60 3.34
N THR A 683 30.16 0.00 3.45
CA THR A 683 31.35 0.48 2.73
C THR A 683 31.16 0.29 1.23
N SER A 684 31.31 1.38 0.47
CA SER A 684 31.23 1.39 -0.99
C SER A 684 32.42 0.63 -1.61
N GLN A 685 32.17 0.04 -2.82
CA GLN A 685 33.23 -0.60 -3.60
C GLN A 685 34.25 0.39 -4.14
N THR A 686 33.86 1.64 -4.28
CA THR A 686 34.74 2.74 -4.70
C THR A 686 34.92 3.76 -3.57
N TYR A 687 36.10 4.39 -3.49
CA TYR A 687 36.32 5.44 -2.52
C TYR A 687 37.00 6.65 -3.18
N PRO A 688 36.40 7.84 -3.05
CA PRO A 688 35.03 8.12 -2.55
C PRO A 688 33.96 7.46 -3.39
N ALA A 689 32.73 7.44 -2.89
CA ALA A 689 31.58 6.84 -3.60
C ALA A 689 31.44 7.42 -5.03
N ALA A 690 30.98 6.58 -5.96
CA ALA A 690 30.76 6.99 -7.36
C ALA A 690 29.71 8.12 -7.46
N PRO A 691 29.72 8.93 -8.54
CA PRO A 691 28.64 9.87 -8.80
C PRO A 691 27.28 9.17 -8.84
N VAL A 692 26.27 9.81 -8.26
CA VAL A 692 24.89 9.31 -8.19
C VAL A 692 23.97 10.10 -9.09
N LYS A 693 23.06 9.41 -9.80
CA LYS A 693 22.10 10.04 -10.71
C LYS A 693 20.90 10.56 -9.94
N LEU A 694 20.35 11.69 -10.38
CA LEU A 694 19.16 12.32 -9.82
C LEU A 694 18.00 12.23 -10.83
N PRO A 695 17.13 11.22 -10.74
CA PRO A 695 16.00 11.06 -11.65
C PRO A 695 14.88 12.06 -11.37
N GLY A 696 13.95 12.23 -12.33
CA GLY A 696 12.72 13.01 -12.16
C GLY A 696 12.79 14.47 -12.59
N LEU A 697 13.98 15.05 -12.74
CA LEU A 697 14.19 16.44 -13.13
C LEU A 697 13.88 16.71 -14.62
N ASP A 698 13.61 17.96 -14.96
CA ASP A 698 13.50 18.39 -16.37
C ASP A 698 14.90 18.37 -17.02
N PRO A 699 15.14 17.57 -18.05
CA PRO A 699 16.47 17.43 -18.63
C PRO A 699 16.99 18.72 -19.28
N ASP A 700 16.10 19.61 -19.71
CA ASP A 700 16.45 20.82 -20.44
C ASP A 700 16.52 22.08 -19.53
N ALA A 701 16.20 21.92 -18.24
CA ALA A 701 16.34 22.98 -17.25
C ALA A 701 17.73 22.98 -16.58
N VAL A 702 18.10 24.14 -16.04
CA VAL A 702 19.28 24.32 -15.19
C VAL A 702 18.83 24.33 -13.73
N TYR A 703 19.54 23.62 -12.88
CA TYR A 703 19.28 23.53 -11.46
C TYR A 703 20.51 23.93 -10.65
N GLU A 704 20.25 24.59 -9.54
CA GLU A 704 21.21 24.77 -8.47
C GLU A 704 21.06 23.64 -7.46
N VAL A 705 22.17 22.93 -7.19
CA VAL A 705 22.22 21.81 -6.25
C VAL A 705 23.06 22.23 -5.05
N SER A 706 22.47 22.19 -3.85
CA SER A 706 23.15 22.55 -2.58
C SER A 706 22.66 21.67 -1.44
N PRO A 707 23.46 21.44 -0.38
CA PRO A 707 22.99 20.73 0.81
C PRO A 707 21.78 21.44 1.45
N LEU A 708 20.88 20.67 2.09
CA LEU A 708 19.96 21.26 3.05
C LEU A 708 20.74 21.78 4.27
N ASP A 709 20.25 22.85 4.90
CA ASP A 709 20.94 23.52 6.00
C ASP A 709 21.30 22.52 7.13
N VAL A 710 20.35 21.66 7.50
CA VAL A 710 20.52 20.60 8.52
C VAL A 710 21.57 19.54 8.15
N SER A 711 21.97 19.43 6.89
CA SER A 711 22.98 18.49 6.40
C SER A 711 24.30 19.16 6.04
N LEU A 712 24.37 20.50 6.03
CA LEU A 712 25.53 21.24 5.53
C LEU A 712 26.82 20.89 6.30
N ASP A 713 26.75 20.79 7.61
CA ASP A 713 27.93 20.58 8.47
C ASP A 713 28.27 19.09 8.65
N LEU A 714 27.37 18.17 8.33
CA LEU A 714 27.60 16.73 8.52
C LEU A 714 28.80 16.21 7.73
N ALA A 715 28.93 16.62 6.48
CA ALA A 715 30.07 16.21 5.64
C ALA A 715 31.35 16.99 5.92
N LYS A 716 31.33 18.08 6.69
CA LYS A 716 32.50 18.84 7.07
C LYS A 716 33.23 18.23 8.25
N GLN A 717 32.53 17.55 9.16
CA GLN A 717 33.10 16.96 10.37
C GLN A 717 34.03 15.77 10.08
N ASP A 718 33.82 15.08 8.96
CA ASP A 718 34.58 13.88 8.57
C ASP A 718 35.78 14.15 7.64
N ILE A 719 36.03 15.41 7.30
CA ILE A 719 37.22 15.81 6.48
C ILE A 719 38.55 15.74 7.28
N GLY A 720 38.58 15.06 8.43
CA GLY A 720 39.80 14.72 9.14
C GLY A 720 40.71 13.80 8.30
N ASN A 721 42.02 13.90 8.41
CA ASN A 721 43.01 13.03 7.77
C ASN A 721 43.32 13.28 6.27
N GLY A 722 43.34 14.54 5.84
CA GLY A 722 43.86 14.90 4.52
C GLY A 722 42.92 14.74 3.34
N GLN A 723 41.63 14.55 3.58
CA GLN A 723 40.61 14.60 2.54
C GLN A 723 40.34 16.05 2.10
N SER A 724 40.15 16.26 0.80
CA SER A 724 39.77 17.57 0.30
C SER A 724 38.25 17.78 0.45
N PRO A 725 37.79 18.99 0.82
CA PRO A 725 36.40 19.34 0.81
C PRO A 725 35.76 19.11 -0.58
N LEU A 726 34.55 18.64 -0.61
CA LEU A 726 33.78 18.54 -1.86
C LEU A 726 33.35 19.95 -2.29
N GLY A 727 33.83 20.40 -3.45
CA GLY A 727 33.74 21.81 -3.89
C GLY A 727 32.33 22.38 -4.01
N TRP A 728 31.33 21.52 -4.26
CA TRP A 728 29.94 21.96 -4.38
C TRP A 728 29.13 21.82 -3.07
N TRP A 729 29.68 21.13 -2.05
CA TRP A 729 28.98 20.93 -0.78
C TRP A 729 29.15 22.19 0.10
N THR A 730 28.50 23.25 -0.34
CA THR A 730 28.48 24.59 0.26
C THR A 730 27.08 25.18 0.15
N ALA A 731 26.81 26.25 0.89
CA ALA A 731 25.52 26.96 0.79
C ALA A 731 25.23 27.50 -0.62
N ASP A 732 26.29 27.87 -1.38
CA ASP A 732 26.16 28.38 -2.76
C ASP A 732 25.98 27.26 -3.80
N GLY A 733 26.31 25.99 -3.44
CA GLY A 733 26.11 24.83 -4.28
C GLY A 733 26.81 24.86 -5.63
N VAL A 734 26.20 24.18 -6.61
CA VAL A 734 26.65 24.12 -8.01
C VAL A 734 25.48 24.15 -8.99
N LYS A 735 25.66 24.77 -10.16
CA LYS A 735 24.65 24.77 -11.24
C LYS A 735 24.95 23.67 -12.26
N MET A 736 23.95 22.84 -12.53
CA MET A 736 24.03 21.74 -13.49
C MET A 736 22.71 21.63 -14.28
N THR A 737 22.75 21.09 -15.50
CA THR A 737 21.51 20.77 -16.23
C THR A 737 20.89 19.49 -15.69
N GLY A 738 19.55 19.39 -15.74
CA GLY A 738 18.85 18.16 -15.36
C GLY A 738 19.34 16.96 -16.16
N ARG A 739 19.69 17.14 -17.43
CA ARG A 739 20.28 16.10 -18.28
C ARG A 739 21.62 15.61 -17.75
N ALA A 740 22.51 16.51 -17.29
CA ALA A 740 23.79 16.12 -16.70
C ALA A 740 23.56 15.35 -15.39
N LEU A 741 22.63 15.80 -14.53
CA LEU A 741 22.27 15.14 -13.27
C LEU A 741 21.67 13.74 -13.51
N ALA A 742 20.86 13.57 -14.54
CA ALA A 742 20.27 12.26 -14.89
C ALA A 742 21.25 11.31 -15.58
N THR A 743 22.26 11.83 -16.30
CA THR A 743 23.17 11.01 -17.14
C THR A 743 24.46 10.68 -16.39
N TYR A 744 25.18 11.72 -15.93
CA TYR A 744 26.45 11.59 -15.24
C TYR A 744 26.29 11.59 -13.73
N GLY A 745 25.21 12.22 -13.22
CA GLY A 745 24.97 12.39 -11.81
C GLY A 745 25.83 13.47 -11.16
N ILE A 746 25.86 13.46 -9.83
CA ILE A 746 26.67 14.33 -9.00
C ILE A 746 27.43 13.48 -7.98
N ARG A 747 28.67 13.86 -7.67
CA ARG A 747 29.45 13.16 -6.66
C ARG A 747 28.91 13.50 -5.27
N PRO A 748 28.47 12.50 -4.45
CA PRO A 748 28.05 12.74 -3.10
C PRO A 748 29.26 13.05 -2.19
N PRO A 749 29.04 13.66 -1.01
CA PRO A 749 30.09 13.82 -0.02
C PRO A 749 30.61 12.46 0.46
N ALA A 750 31.88 12.41 0.86
CA ALA A 750 32.46 11.23 1.50
C ALA A 750 31.95 11.14 2.95
N ILE A 751 30.98 10.25 3.17
CA ILE A 751 30.42 9.95 4.48
C ILE A 751 30.73 8.49 4.86
N HIS A 752 30.54 8.13 6.13
CA HIS A 752 30.78 6.79 6.62
C HIS A 752 29.56 5.86 6.44
N PRO A 753 29.73 4.53 6.55
CA PRO A 753 28.61 3.60 6.64
C PRO A 753 27.61 3.99 7.73
N ALA A 754 26.32 3.73 7.47
CA ALA A 754 25.19 4.12 8.30
C ALA A 754 25.09 5.65 8.53
N GLN A 755 25.34 6.41 7.48
CA GLN A 755 25.10 7.86 7.43
C GLN A 755 24.27 8.25 6.22
N ALA A 756 23.54 9.35 6.34
CA ALA A 756 22.74 9.94 5.27
C ALA A 756 22.83 11.47 5.29
N VAL A 757 22.71 12.07 4.11
CA VAL A 757 22.65 13.53 3.94
C VAL A 757 21.52 13.90 2.97
N LEU A 758 20.98 15.10 3.18
CA LEU A 758 19.93 15.69 2.34
C LEU A 758 20.49 16.87 1.55
N PHE A 759 20.03 17.01 0.32
CA PHE A 759 20.37 18.15 -0.53
C PHE A 759 19.17 18.55 -1.40
N LYS A 760 19.06 19.85 -1.64
CA LYS A 760 18.00 20.44 -2.45
C LYS A 760 18.49 20.72 -3.88
N VAL A 761 17.58 20.66 -4.81
CA VAL A 761 17.79 20.93 -6.23
C VAL A 761 16.71 21.91 -6.66
N VAL A 762 17.08 23.13 -7.03
CA VAL A 762 16.15 24.21 -7.33
C VAL A 762 16.41 24.73 -8.74
N ARG A 763 15.36 24.83 -9.55
CA ARG A 763 15.44 25.38 -10.92
C ARG A 763 15.81 26.86 -10.89
N VAL A 764 16.78 27.29 -11.72
CA VAL A 764 17.27 28.66 -11.82
C VAL A 764 16.96 29.29 -13.16
#